data_52b1939ba2f13629538197882c9be59a
#
_entry.id   52b1939ba2f13629538197882c9be59a
#
_cell.length_a   1.000
_cell.length_b   1.000
_cell.length_c   1.000
_cell.angle_alpha   90.00
_cell.angle_beta   90.00
_cell.angle_gamma   90.00
#
_symmetry.space_group_name_H-M   'P 1'
#
loop_
_entity.id
_entity.type
_entity.pdbx_description
1 polymer ?
#
loop_
_entity_poly.entity_id
_entity_poly.type
_entity_poly.pdbx_seq_one_letter_code
_entity_poly.pdbx_strand_id
1 'polypeptide(L)'
;MTLETAEAGTTPSESGAVLSGKPYALSTALEHATQASAALASVVDERTVDVDPTLDEDAFFTTAAGTETPVTRYDLERAVPTAAKAHLREVDRYWVDEPYAFVVVFRSTAENELKYYVVQPQLTPVEADLLEFLTTQLRSSIPYDDDHGLESHAARAAVVIDEYRTLLDRYGLYPRDESRASAESDTPEAGSVAGRSTRWATDAAATVTAAMTRVSTRLWEYFTRLTGKTDAPSTDERRGLTETRRVRRTGPSHTDVDGPSRATESASSATLTAAQVSTLQYHLRCAFVGYGAIDPITHDVRVEDISCDGYGEPVFVHHAEYEQLITNVHHDREELDDFVRRLAQEAGSGISTRRPQVDATLPDGSRAQLTLGHTVADHGTNYTIRQFADVPYTPVDLLSWGTFSLDQMAFLWLCVENDKNAIFAGGTASGKTTCLNAISLFIPSNAKIVSIEDTREVELPQRNWIASVTRPAFAPDDGDAIDEFDLLEAALRQRPEYIVVGEVRGEEGRTAFQVMSTGHTTYTTFHADSVDEVIRRFTTDPINVSKSMFTALDVVCIQRSTRLGGRRVRRNASITEVTRYDPENDEITVKDVYRWRADADAFEQPAESSVLDQIRRERGWSRHRLETALDRRRIVLAYLLTRGITDYAAVAATFQATMRDPATVLSSIASETLEESLDGLRTMESIHVDVDATAEAMTPRPSPTEAVRDTANAVLAAANLSPSRAEATSHTEPGARYTTGLDPSSSGPARPRTDAGAGAPADVARPDGTDGIEVDGEVDG
;
A
#
# COMPACT_ATOMS: atom_id res chain seq x y z
N MET A 1 1.41 -45.49 35.85
CA MET A 1 2.24 -46.42 36.64
C MET A 1 3.49 -45.65 36.97
N THR A 2 3.81 -45.29 38.08
CA THR A 2 3.55 -45.31 39.48
C THR A 2 4.34 -44.14 40.07
N LEU A 3 3.66 -43.33 40.82
CA LEU A 3 4.24 -42.37 41.77
C LEU A 3 5.00 -43.14 42.83
N GLU A 4 6.14 -42.63 43.27
CA GLU A 4 6.65 -42.87 44.59
C GLU A 4 7.14 -41.60 45.26
N THR A 5 6.46 -41.29 46.32
CA THR A 5 6.72 -40.27 47.33
C THR A 5 7.84 -40.70 48.25
N ALA A 6 8.71 -39.78 48.66
CA ALA A 6 9.49 -39.93 49.88
C ALA A 6 9.60 -38.59 50.64
N GLU A 7 9.26 -38.67 51.89
CA GLU A 7 9.05 -37.63 52.88
C GLU A 7 10.34 -37.00 53.43
N ALA A 8 10.16 -35.77 53.78
CA ALA A 8 10.54 -35.01 54.99
C ALA A 8 11.73 -35.41 55.87
N GLY A 9 12.45 -34.41 56.23
CA GLY A 9 12.98 -34.25 57.57
C GLY A 9 14.40 -33.79 57.68
N THR A 10 14.48 -32.68 58.33
CA THR A 10 15.54 -32.23 59.33
C THR A 10 16.27 -30.94 58.89
N THR A 11 15.93 -29.91 59.64
CA THR A 11 16.79 -28.75 59.88
C THR A 11 18.08 -29.13 60.65
N PRO A 12 19.21 -28.50 60.37
CA PRO A 12 20.21 -28.23 61.35
C PRO A 12 20.59 -26.73 61.41
N SER A 13 20.63 -26.36 62.65
CA SER A 13 21.23 -25.23 63.35
C SER A 13 22.46 -24.54 62.76
N GLU A 14 22.48 -23.25 63.01
CA GLU A 14 23.62 -22.35 62.88
C GLU A 14 24.90 -22.90 63.47
N SER A 15 25.96 -22.93 62.67
CA SER A 15 27.30 -22.79 63.15
C SER A 15 28.19 -22.12 62.14
N GLY A 16 28.72 -20.96 62.46
CA GLY A 16 29.67 -20.23 61.66
C GLY A 16 30.91 -21.06 61.32
N ALA A 17 31.13 -21.29 60.06
CA ALA A 17 32.37 -21.84 59.53
C ALA A 17 33.10 -20.75 58.72
N VAL A 18 34.22 -20.34 59.24
CA VAL A 18 35.28 -19.55 58.62
C VAL A 18 35.67 -20.24 57.30
N LEU A 19 35.42 -19.62 56.17
CA LEU A 19 35.83 -20.05 54.83
C LEU A 19 37.36 -19.95 54.71
N SER A 20 38.06 -21.04 54.98
CA SER A 20 39.45 -21.21 54.55
C SER A 20 39.42 -21.65 53.07
N GLY A 21 39.75 -20.71 52.19
CA GLY A 21 39.68 -20.90 50.73
C GLY A 21 40.60 -22.01 50.24
N LYS A 22 39.98 -22.98 49.53
CA LYS A 22 40.70 -23.81 48.57
C LYS A 22 40.51 -23.16 47.18
N PRO A 23 41.55 -22.95 46.38
CA PRO A 23 41.46 -22.32 45.04
C PRO A 23 40.54 -23.10 44.09
N TYR A 24 40.26 -24.35 44.35
CA TYR A 24 39.34 -25.21 43.59
C TYR A 24 37.85 -24.82 43.70
N ALA A 25 37.44 -24.19 44.77
CA ALA A 25 36.04 -23.82 44.97
C ALA A 25 35.65 -22.55 44.19
N LEU A 26 36.63 -21.68 43.94
CA LEU A 26 36.41 -20.44 43.20
C LEU A 26 36.28 -20.67 41.69
N SER A 27 37.10 -21.57 41.13
CA SER A 27 37.02 -21.95 39.70
C SER A 27 35.71 -22.65 39.38
N THR A 28 35.27 -23.57 40.24
CA THR A 28 33.98 -24.26 40.07
C THR A 28 32.79 -23.28 40.19
N ALA A 29 32.85 -22.33 41.13
CA ALA A 29 31.82 -21.31 41.25
C ALA A 29 31.79 -20.36 40.04
N LEU A 30 32.95 -20.02 39.49
CA LEU A 30 33.04 -19.21 38.26
C LEU A 30 32.53 -19.98 37.05
N GLU A 31 32.84 -21.28 36.93
CA GLU A 31 32.30 -22.13 35.85
C GLU A 31 30.78 -22.26 35.95
N HIS A 32 30.23 -22.45 37.14
CA HIS A 32 28.78 -22.48 37.35
C HIS A 32 28.12 -21.12 37.04
N ALA A 33 28.74 -20.01 37.41
CA ALA A 33 28.26 -18.67 37.10
C ALA A 33 28.31 -18.40 35.59
N THR A 34 29.36 -18.84 34.88
CA THR A 34 29.49 -18.72 33.46
C THR A 34 28.46 -19.58 32.71
N GLN A 35 28.24 -20.82 33.19
CA GLN A 35 27.20 -21.70 32.63
C GLN A 35 25.79 -21.15 32.89
N ALA A 36 25.50 -20.60 34.06
CA ALA A 36 24.24 -19.97 34.39
C ALA A 36 24.00 -18.69 33.53
N SER A 37 25.06 -17.89 33.34
CA SER A 37 25.01 -16.72 32.46
C SER A 37 24.75 -17.09 31.00
N ALA A 38 25.44 -18.13 30.50
CA ALA A 38 25.22 -18.62 29.13
C ALA A 38 23.81 -19.22 28.97
N ALA A 39 23.30 -19.94 29.97
CA ALA A 39 21.93 -20.45 29.95
C ALA A 39 20.88 -19.32 30.01
N LEU A 40 21.15 -18.27 30.77
CA LEU A 40 20.30 -17.10 30.85
C LEU A 40 20.31 -16.32 29.54
N ALA A 41 21.46 -16.11 28.92
CA ALA A 41 21.60 -15.48 27.61
C ALA A 41 20.81 -16.27 26.56
N SER A 42 20.95 -17.60 26.51
CA SER A 42 20.17 -18.45 25.59
C SER A 42 18.67 -18.31 25.81
N VAL A 43 18.18 -18.23 27.03
CA VAL A 43 16.74 -18.03 27.31
C VAL A 43 16.29 -16.62 26.95
N VAL A 44 17.15 -15.61 27.06
CA VAL A 44 16.87 -14.25 26.64
C VAL A 44 16.80 -14.21 25.11
N ASP A 45 17.76 -14.79 24.40
CA ASP A 45 17.80 -14.86 22.94
C ASP A 45 16.57 -15.60 22.37
N GLU A 46 16.12 -16.68 23.02
CA GLU A 46 14.89 -17.39 22.64
C GLU A 46 13.61 -16.57 22.85
N ARG A 47 13.65 -15.53 23.69
CA ARG A 47 12.50 -14.68 24.05
C ARG A 47 12.48 -13.33 23.38
N THR A 48 13.51 -12.97 22.64
CA THR A 48 13.56 -11.75 21.85
C THR A 48 13.23 -12.02 20.40
N VAL A 49 12.69 -11.01 19.71
CA VAL A 49 12.44 -11.10 18.27
C VAL A 49 13.78 -11.07 17.54
N ASP A 50 13.97 -11.99 16.60
CA ASP A 50 15.15 -12.04 15.75
C ASP A 50 15.03 -10.98 14.65
N VAL A 51 15.79 -9.90 14.77
CA VAL A 51 15.82 -8.78 13.84
C VAL A 51 17.01 -8.89 12.88
N ASP A 52 16.93 -8.23 11.75
CA ASP A 52 18.04 -8.13 10.81
C ASP A 52 19.22 -7.38 11.49
N PRO A 53 20.39 -8.02 11.66
CA PRO A 53 21.54 -7.41 12.33
C PRO A 53 22.19 -6.28 11.53
N THR A 54 21.77 -6.06 10.28
CA THR A 54 22.27 -4.99 9.42
C THR A 54 21.46 -3.71 9.53
N LEU A 55 20.28 -3.78 10.17
CA LEU A 55 19.42 -2.64 10.41
C LEU A 55 20.00 -1.76 11.53
N ASP A 56 20.13 -0.46 11.29
CA ASP A 56 20.43 0.51 12.33
C ASP A 56 19.14 0.86 13.08
N GLU A 57 18.89 0.17 14.19
CA GLU A 57 17.68 0.37 14.99
C GLU A 57 17.61 1.76 15.62
N ASP A 58 18.76 2.34 16.01
CA ASP A 58 18.79 3.68 16.60
C ASP A 58 18.37 4.75 15.56
N ALA A 59 18.81 4.58 14.32
CA ALA A 59 18.38 5.44 13.22
C ALA A 59 16.90 5.22 12.87
N PHE A 60 16.41 3.97 12.88
CA PHE A 60 15.02 3.65 12.57
C PHE A 60 14.04 4.25 13.58
N PHE A 61 14.36 4.23 14.88
CA PHE A 61 13.50 4.78 15.94
C PHE A 61 13.78 6.25 16.28
N THR A 62 14.44 6.97 15.39
CA THR A 62 14.72 8.41 15.54
C THR A 62 14.03 9.21 14.45
N THR A 63 13.22 10.21 14.85
CA THR A 63 12.56 11.11 13.90
C THR A 63 13.57 12.01 13.18
N ALA A 64 13.18 12.60 12.06
CA ALA A 64 13.99 13.60 11.35
C ALA A 64 14.42 14.79 12.23
N ALA A 65 13.71 15.07 13.33
CA ALA A 65 14.06 16.08 14.34
C ALA A 65 15.06 15.58 15.39
N GLY A 66 15.50 14.31 15.32
CA GLY A 66 16.43 13.70 16.27
C GLY A 66 15.82 13.35 17.64
N THR A 67 14.50 13.15 17.70
CA THR A 67 13.78 12.69 18.89
C THR A 67 13.37 11.23 18.73
N GLU A 68 13.29 10.46 19.84
CA GLU A 68 12.77 9.09 19.80
C GLU A 68 11.31 9.07 19.28
N THR A 69 10.99 8.05 18.51
CA THR A 69 9.63 7.82 18.03
C THR A 69 8.70 7.37 19.17
N PRO A 70 7.39 7.67 19.11
CA PRO A 70 6.41 7.16 20.10
C PRO A 70 6.33 5.64 20.15
N VAL A 71 6.49 4.97 19.01
CA VAL A 71 6.60 3.51 18.90
C VAL A 71 8.08 3.11 18.97
N THR A 72 8.38 2.04 19.68
CA THR A 72 9.75 1.64 20.02
C THR A 72 9.98 0.14 19.83
N ARG A 73 11.22 -0.31 19.97
CA ARG A 73 11.57 -1.73 20.01
C ARG A 73 10.75 -2.51 21.05
N TYR A 74 10.43 -1.89 22.19
CA TYR A 74 9.60 -2.52 23.21
C TYR A 74 8.19 -2.86 22.70
N ASP A 75 7.61 -2.00 21.86
CA ASP A 75 6.29 -2.24 21.28
C ASP A 75 6.33 -3.41 20.27
N LEU A 76 7.42 -3.55 19.51
CA LEU A 76 7.67 -4.72 18.65
C LEU A 76 7.75 -6.01 19.49
N GLU A 77 8.51 -5.98 20.58
CA GLU A 77 8.63 -7.14 21.48
C GLU A 77 7.29 -7.55 22.08
N ARG A 78 6.38 -6.61 22.30
CA ARG A 78 5.02 -6.88 22.79
C ARG A 78 4.04 -7.30 21.70
N ALA A 79 4.20 -6.80 20.49
CA ALA A 79 3.34 -7.17 19.36
C ALA A 79 3.52 -8.64 18.96
N VAL A 80 4.70 -9.22 19.20
CA VAL A 80 5.00 -10.62 18.86
C VAL A 80 4.75 -11.53 20.07
N PRO A 81 3.86 -12.54 19.96
CA PRO A 81 3.65 -13.51 21.02
C PRO A 81 4.94 -14.26 21.40
N THR A 82 5.21 -14.43 22.70
CA THR A 82 6.44 -15.07 23.19
C THR A 82 6.70 -16.45 22.59
N ALA A 83 5.63 -17.23 22.32
CA ALA A 83 5.75 -18.55 21.70
C ALA A 83 6.18 -18.49 20.22
N ALA A 84 5.92 -17.38 19.53
CA ALA A 84 6.25 -17.19 18.12
C ALA A 84 7.67 -16.65 17.92
N LYS A 85 8.25 -15.96 18.90
CA LYS A 85 9.53 -15.25 18.77
C LYS A 85 10.68 -16.13 18.28
N ALA A 86 10.77 -17.36 18.78
CA ALA A 86 11.83 -18.31 18.38
C ALA A 86 11.72 -18.78 16.91
N HIS A 87 10.56 -18.59 16.30
CA HIS A 87 10.26 -19.09 14.96
C HIS A 87 10.13 -18.01 13.89
N LEU A 88 10.09 -16.74 14.29
CA LEU A 88 9.97 -15.62 13.38
C LEU A 88 11.35 -15.05 13.03
N ARG A 89 11.58 -14.81 11.74
CA ARG A 89 12.77 -14.17 11.19
C ARG A 89 12.34 -12.97 10.40
N GLU A 90 12.89 -11.81 10.69
CA GLU A 90 12.63 -10.59 9.97
C GLU A 90 13.06 -10.71 8.49
N VAL A 91 12.19 -10.26 7.59
CA VAL A 91 12.42 -10.22 6.13
C VAL A 91 12.47 -8.79 5.64
N ASP A 92 11.58 -7.94 6.19
CA ASP A 92 11.45 -6.54 5.80
C ASP A 92 10.85 -5.73 6.95
N ARG A 93 11.20 -4.42 7.02
CA ARG A 93 10.67 -3.48 8.00
C ARG A 93 10.56 -2.09 7.39
N TYR A 94 9.39 -1.44 7.53
CA TYR A 94 9.17 -0.11 7.00
C TYR A 94 8.04 0.63 7.73
N TRP A 95 8.10 1.96 7.70
CA TRP A 95 7.06 2.82 8.25
C TRP A 95 5.82 2.81 7.36
N VAL A 96 4.64 2.84 7.99
CA VAL A 96 3.34 3.01 7.33
C VAL A 96 2.63 4.28 7.80
N ASP A 97 2.89 4.72 9.03
CA ASP A 97 2.41 5.98 9.62
C ASP A 97 3.48 6.51 10.57
N GLU A 98 4.55 7.09 10.01
CA GLU A 98 5.66 7.65 10.80
C GLU A 98 5.18 8.86 11.60
N PRO A 99 5.49 8.96 12.90
CA PRO A 99 6.36 8.12 13.72
C PRO A 99 5.59 7.09 14.59
N TYR A 100 4.36 6.72 14.27
CA TYR A 100 3.47 5.97 15.15
C TYR A 100 3.35 4.48 14.80
N ALA A 101 3.38 4.12 13.52
CA ALA A 101 3.17 2.74 13.13
C ALA A 101 4.14 2.30 12.03
N PHE A 102 4.69 1.11 12.22
CA PHE A 102 5.52 0.43 11.23
C PHE A 102 5.12 -1.02 11.08
N VAL A 103 5.54 -1.62 9.99
CA VAL A 103 5.29 -3.02 9.67
C VAL A 103 6.60 -3.80 9.70
N VAL A 104 6.51 -5.02 10.19
CA VAL A 104 7.57 -6.02 10.05
C VAL A 104 7.01 -7.26 9.35
N VAL A 105 7.60 -7.62 8.24
CA VAL A 105 7.30 -8.87 7.55
C VAL A 105 8.23 -9.94 8.10
N PHE A 106 7.65 -10.96 8.73
CA PHE A 106 8.39 -12.10 9.27
C PHE A 106 8.20 -13.34 8.44
N ARG A 107 9.23 -14.15 8.33
CA ARG A 107 9.12 -15.54 7.89
C ARG A 107 9.00 -16.45 9.11
N SER A 108 7.89 -17.17 9.21
CA SER A 108 7.71 -18.21 10.22
C SER A 108 8.45 -19.47 9.78
N THR A 109 9.43 -19.90 10.58
CA THR A 109 10.14 -21.17 10.36
C THR A 109 9.33 -22.41 10.79
N ALA A 110 8.30 -22.21 11.63
CA ALA A 110 7.40 -23.28 12.07
C ALA A 110 6.35 -23.62 11.03
N GLU A 111 5.80 -22.61 10.33
CA GLU A 111 4.69 -22.74 9.39
C GLU A 111 5.16 -22.61 7.93
N ASN A 112 6.39 -22.12 7.73
CA ASN A 112 6.98 -21.80 6.42
C ASN A 112 6.16 -20.74 5.63
N GLU A 113 5.52 -19.82 6.34
CA GLU A 113 4.70 -18.74 5.82
C GLU A 113 5.28 -17.39 6.15
N LEU A 114 4.88 -16.36 5.41
CA LEU A 114 5.17 -14.98 5.72
C LEU A 114 4.03 -14.41 6.58
N LYS A 115 4.40 -13.59 7.57
CA LYS A 115 3.49 -12.94 8.51
C LYS A 115 3.71 -11.43 8.43
N TYR A 116 2.64 -10.67 8.48
CA TYR A 116 2.63 -9.21 8.45
C TYR A 116 2.27 -8.68 9.85
N TYR A 117 3.23 -8.13 10.55
CA TYR A 117 3.04 -7.62 11.89
C TYR A 117 2.99 -6.10 11.90
N VAL A 118 1.84 -5.56 12.24
CA VAL A 118 1.67 -4.14 12.55
C VAL A 118 2.19 -3.87 13.96
N VAL A 119 3.07 -2.91 14.10
CA VAL A 119 3.60 -2.46 15.38
C VAL A 119 3.22 -1.01 15.59
N GLN A 120 2.54 -0.75 16.70
CA GLN A 120 2.04 0.56 17.09
C GLN A 120 2.26 0.75 18.59
N PRO A 121 2.23 2.01 19.14
CA PRO A 121 2.47 2.25 20.55
C PRO A 121 1.47 1.47 21.42
N GLN A 122 1.98 0.60 22.28
CA GLN A 122 1.16 -0.24 23.15
C GLN A 122 0.67 0.57 24.36
N LEU A 123 -0.62 0.47 24.62
CA LEU A 123 -1.24 1.10 25.78
C LEU A 123 -0.94 0.30 27.08
N THR A 124 -0.63 0.99 28.14
CA THR A 124 -0.70 0.41 29.49
C THR A 124 -2.17 0.24 29.89
N PRO A 125 -2.49 -0.63 30.88
CA PRO A 125 -3.86 -0.79 31.34
C PRO A 125 -4.52 0.53 31.79
N VAL A 126 -3.75 1.46 32.35
CA VAL A 126 -4.23 2.79 32.76
C VAL A 126 -4.52 3.69 31.57
N GLU A 127 -3.67 3.66 30.56
CA GLU A 127 -3.86 4.40 29.31
C GLU A 127 -5.06 3.84 28.53
N ALA A 128 -5.27 2.53 28.54
CA ALA A 128 -6.42 1.89 27.92
C ALA A 128 -7.76 2.32 28.59
N ASP A 129 -7.81 2.29 29.94
CA ASP A 129 -8.97 2.79 30.70
C ASP A 129 -9.21 4.29 30.42
N LEU A 130 -8.14 5.08 30.31
CA LEU A 130 -8.23 6.51 29.99
C LEU A 130 -8.69 6.74 28.55
N LEU A 131 -8.22 5.95 27.61
CA LEU A 131 -8.67 6.01 26.21
C LEU A 131 -10.16 5.70 26.09
N GLU A 132 -10.67 4.66 26.78
CA GLU A 132 -12.09 4.33 26.84
C GLU A 132 -12.92 5.51 27.38
N PHE A 133 -12.44 6.13 28.46
CA PHE A 133 -13.08 7.32 29.04
C PHE A 133 -13.10 8.49 28.05
N LEU A 134 -11.95 8.84 27.45
CA LEU A 134 -11.83 9.94 26.49
C LEU A 134 -12.69 9.70 25.25
N THR A 135 -12.71 8.47 24.74
CA THR A 135 -13.56 8.05 23.61
C THR A 135 -15.04 8.30 23.92
N THR A 136 -15.48 7.93 25.12
CA THR A 136 -16.88 8.17 25.56
C THR A 136 -17.21 9.65 25.64
N GLN A 137 -16.28 10.47 26.14
CA GLN A 137 -16.47 11.92 26.23
C GLN A 137 -16.48 12.57 24.84
N LEU A 138 -15.56 12.22 23.96
CA LEU A 138 -15.49 12.73 22.60
C LEU A 138 -16.78 12.41 21.80
N ARG A 139 -17.30 11.19 21.91
CA ARG A 139 -18.60 10.83 21.28
C ARG A 139 -19.77 11.70 21.74
N SER A 140 -19.72 12.23 22.94
CA SER A 140 -20.76 13.13 23.48
C SER A 140 -20.51 14.60 23.18
N SER A 141 -19.27 15.00 22.89
CA SER A 141 -18.86 16.40 22.68
C SER A 141 -18.84 16.79 21.21
N ILE A 142 -18.53 15.86 20.31
CA ILE A 142 -18.51 16.13 18.87
C ILE A 142 -19.96 16.07 18.38
N PRO A 143 -20.57 17.20 17.97
CA PRO A 143 -21.92 17.18 17.41
C PRO A 143 -21.88 16.44 16.08
N TYR A 144 -22.71 15.43 15.93
CA TYR A 144 -23.08 14.87 14.64
C TYR A 144 -24.00 15.89 13.93
N ASP A 145 -23.41 16.90 13.36
CA ASP A 145 -24.15 17.91 12.59
C ASP A 145 -23.80 17.68 11.12
N ASP A 146 -24.72 17.04 10.40
CA ASP A 146 -24.62 16.78 8.95
C ASP A 146 -24.49 18.07 8.10
N ASP A 147 -24.62 19.25 8.73
CA ASP A 147 -24.72 20.56 8.06
C ASP A 147 -23.39 21.36 8.02
N HIS A 148 -22.32 20.87 8.64
CA HIS A 148 -21.01 21.54 8.58
C HIS A 148 -20.07 20.74 7.72
N GLY A 149 -19.86 21.20 6.47
CA GLY A 149 -18.95 20.73 5.42
C GLY A 149 -17.53 20.37 5.87
N LEU A 150 -17.41 19.36 6.75
CA LEU A 150 -16.16 18.69 7.07
C LEU A 150 -15.89 17.65 5.98
N GLU A 151 -15.71 18.16 4.75
CA GLU A 151 -15.57 17.32 3.55
C GLU A 151 -14.24 16.55 3.52
N SER A 152 -13.24 16.90 4.34
CA SER A 152 -11.95 16.23 4.32
C SER A 152 -11.66 15.46 5.61
N HIS A 153 -10.94 14.35 5.47
CA HIS A 153 -10.39 13.55 6.58
C HIS A 153 -9.52 14.41 7.53
N ALA A 154 -8.70 15.30 6.97
CA ALA A 154 -7.87 16.23 7.73
C ALA A 154 -8.69 17.22 8.59
N ALA A 155 -9.82 17.70 8.08
CA ALA A 155 -10.69 18.59 8.84
C ALA A 155 -11.36 17.86 10.03
N ARG A 156 -11.81 16.62 9.81
CA ARG A 156 -12.35 15.77 10.89
C ARG A 156 -11.28 15.45 11.94
N ALA A 157 -10.06 15.11 11.53
CA ALA A 157 -8.94 14.87 12.43
C ALA A 157 -8.61 16.12 13.29
N ALA A 158 -8.61 17.30 12.69
CA ALA A 158 -8.36 18.55 13.41
C ALA A 158 -9.41 18.80 14.52
N VAL A 159 -10.69 18.55 14.25
CA VAL A 159 -11.77 18.68 15.24
C VAL A 159 -11.59 17.71 16.40
N VAL A 160 -11.29 16.44 16.12
CA VAL A 160 -11.04 15.42 17.15
C VAL A 160 -9.84 15.81 18.02
N ILE A 161 -8.76 16.28 17.41
CA ILE A 161 -7.54 16.71 18.13
C ILE A 161 -7.81 17.93 19.02
N ASP A 162 -8.58 18.91 18.53
CA ASP A 162 -8.89 20.11 19.30
C ASP A 162 -9.79 19.82 20.51
N GLU A 163 -10.82 18.99 20.30
CA GLU A 163 -11.68 18.56 21.42
C GLU A 163 -10.93 17.66 22.42
N TYR A 164 -10.04 16.78 21.92
CA TYR A 164 -9.16 15.99 22.77
C TYR A 164 -8.29 16.89 23.67
N ARG A 165 -7.65 17.93 23.12
CA ARG A 165 -6.87 18.91 23.88
C ARG A 165 -7.73 19.63 24.90
N THR A 166 -8.94 20.02 24.51
CA THR A 166 -9.91 20.65 25.40
C THR A 166 -10.28 19.76 26.57
N LEU A 167 -10.44 18.45 26.34
CA LEU A 167 -10.69 17.48 27.41
C LEU A 167 -9.47 17.32 28.33
N LEU A 168 -8.26 17.25 27.80
CA LEU A 168 -7.04 17.19 28.62
C LEU A 168 -6.92 18.42 29.55
N ASP A 169 -7.19 19.62 29.05
CA ASP A 169 -7.21 20.85 29.83
C ASP A 169 -8.33 20.82 30.89
N ARG A 170 -9.55 20.44 30.50
CA ARG A 170 -10.72 20.37 31.40
C ARG A 170 -10.50 19.46 32.59
N TYR A 171 -9.78 18.35 32.38
CA TYR A 171 -9.51 17.36 33.42
C TYR A 171 -8.15 17.56 34.08
N GLY A 172 -7.36 18.57 33.66
CA GLY A 172 -6.04 18.87 34.22
C GLY A 172 -5.03 17.73 34.00
N LEU A 173 -5.18 16.95 32.93
CA LEU A 173 -4.39 15.77 32.64
C LEU A 173 -3.05 16.13 31.98
N TYR A 174 -2.96 17.28 31.34
CA TYR A 174 -1.73 17.77 30.71
C TYR A 174 -1.63 19.29 30.90
N PRO A 175 -0.53 19.81 31.51
CA PRO A 175 -0.37 21.25 31.71
C PRO A 175 -0.16 21.98 30.39
N ARG A 176 -0.93 23.01 30.14
CA ARG A 176 -0.76 23.88 28.98
C ARG A 176 0.57 24.64 29.12
N ASP A 177 1.40 24.54 28.12
CA ASP A 177 2.66 25.30 28.08
C ASP A 177 2.34 26.77 27.76
N GLU A 178 2.33 27.64 28.78
CA GLU A 178 2.00 29.08 28.66
C GLU A 178 2.93 29.82 27.69
N SER A 179 4.07 29.21 27.32
CA SER A 179 5.03 29.84 26.39
C SER A 179 4.56 29.85 24.93
N ARG A 180 3.60 28.99 24.55
CA ARG A 180 3.04 28.95 23.19
C ARG A 180 1.84 29.89 23.00
N ALA A 181 1.11 30.20 24.05
CA ALA A 181 -0.05 31.12 24.02
C ALA A 181 0.31 32.54 23.64
N SER A 182 1.59 32.95 23.79
CA SER A 182 2.07 34.28 23.42
C SER A 182 2.48 34.42 21.95
N ALA A 183 2.61 33.33 21.22
CA ALA A 183 2.98 33.35 19.79
C ALA A 183 1.77 33.31 18.84
N GLU A 184 0.58 32.85 19.32
CA GLU A 184 -0.65 32.77 18.50
C GLU A 184 -1.53 34.04 18.55
N SER A 185 -1.16 35.07 19.31
CA SER A 185 -1.97 36.29 19.46
C SER A 185 -1.77 37.38 18.37
N ASP A 186 -1.02 37.07 17.30
CA ASP A 186 -0.69 38.06 16.25
C ASP A 186 -1.29 37.72 14.86
N THR A 187 -2.46 37.08 14.81
CA THR A 187 -3.25 36.98 13.57
C THR A 187 -4.59 37.72 13.72
N PRO A 188 -5.04 38.48 12.71
CA PRO A 188 -6.18 39.39 12.85
C PRO A 188 -7.52 38.62 12.83
N GLU A 189 -8.41 39.10 13.67
CA GLU A 189 -9.77 38.63 13.95
C GLU A 189 -10.59 38.24 12.71
N ALA A 190 -11.08 37.01 12.69
CA ALA A 190 -12.27 36.61 11.93
C ALA A 190 -13.40 36.27 12.93
N GLY A 191 -14.46 37.00 12.78
CA GLY A 191 -15.76 37.05 13.43
C GLY A 191 -16.15 36.01 14.50
N SER A 192 -16.48 36.56 15.68
CA SER A 192 -17.04 35.87 16.83
C SER A 192 -18.34 35.11 16.54
N VAL A 193 -18.36 33.81 16.82
CA VAL A 193 -19.60 33.05 17.12
C VAL A 193 -19.58 32.69 18.60
N ALA A 194 -19.69 33.72 19.45
CA ALA A 194 -19.96 33.54 20.88
C ALA A 194 -21.40 33.83 21.16
N GLY A 195 -22.23 32.80 21.38
CA GLY A 195 -23.63 33.05 21.76
C GLY A 195 -24.57 31.87 21.99
N ARG A 196 -24.09 30.61 22.18
CA ARG A 196 -24.99 29.49 22.47
C ARG A 196 -24.53 28.43 23.48
N SER A 197 -23.47 28.67 24.25
CA SER A 197 -22.91 27.60 25.11
C SER A 197 -23.36 27.57 26.58
N THR A 198 -24.36 28.35 27.00
CA THR A 198 -24.67 28.48 28.43
C THR A 198 -25.84 27.62 28.96
N ARG A 199 -26.44 26.72 28.15
CA ARG A 199 -27.56 25.87 28.63
C ARG A 199 -27.23 24.40 28.87
N TRP A 200 -26.06 23.94 28.42
CA TRP A 200 -25.64 22.52 28.54
C TRP A 200 -24.74 22.22 29.76
N ALA A 201 -24.29 23.26 30.45
CA ALA A 201 -23.30 23.12 31.52
C ALA A 201 -23.83 22.52 32.83
N THR A 202 -25.14 22.48 33.04
CA THR A 202 -25.73 22.03 34.32
C THR A 202 -26.12 20.56 34.38
N ASP A 203 -26.46 19.93 33.26
CA ASP A 203 -26.80 18.49 33.22
C ASP A 203 -25.56 17.59 33.00
N ALA A 204 -24.54 18.11 32.32
CA ALA A 204 -23.28 17.41 32.13
C ALA A 204 -22.46 17.25 33.42
N ALA A 205 -22.57 18.20 34.36
CA ALA A 205 -21.83 18.18 35.61
C ALA A 205 -22.21 16.99 36.53
N ALA A 206 -23.48 16.56 36.56
CA ALA A 206 -23.92 15.42 37.35
C ALA A 206 -23.43 14.06 36.80
N THR A 207 -23.43 13.92 35.48
CA THR A 207 -22.97 12.71 34.77
C THR A 207 -21.43 12.57 34.85
N VAL A 208 -20.73 13.69 34.73
CA VAL A 208 -19.28 13.77 34.86
C VAL A 208 -18.79 13.41 36.25
N THR A 209 -19.50 13.85 37.30
CA THR A 209 -19.15 13.50 38.68
C THR A 209 -19.27 12.00 38.94
N ALA A 210 -20.27 11.33 38.33
CA ALA A 210 -20.44 9.87 38.45
C ALA A 210 -19.39 9.08 37.66
N ALA A 211 -18.94 9.57 36.49
CA ALA A 211 -17.90 8.95 35.71
C ALA A 211 -16.53 9.16 36.34
N MET A 212 -16.20 10.36 36.82
CA MET A 212 -14.97 10.63 37.57
C MET A 212 -14.87 9.79 38.87
N THR A 213 -16.01 9.54 39.53
CA THR A 213 -16.04 8.68 40.70
C THR A 213 -15.67 7.22 40.31
N ARG A 214 -16.11 6.75 39.17
CA ARG A 214 -15.74 5.40 38.67
C ARG A 214 -14.28 5.29 38.24
N VAL A 215 -13.76 6.26 37.51
CA VAL A 215 -12.33 6.29 37.11
C VAL A 215 -11.45 6.44 38.36
N SER A 216 -11.78 7.32 39.28
CA SER A 216 -11.03 7.46 40.54
C SER A 216 -11.14 6.21 41.43
N THR A 217 -12.26 5.49 41.39
CA THR A 217 -12.45 4.23 42.14
C THR A 217 -11.62 3.09 41.53
N ARG A 218 -11.59 2.96 40.20
CA ARG A 218 -10.76 1.96 39.51
C ARG A 218 -9.26 2.28 39.63
N LEU A 219 -8.86 3.52 39.52
CA LEU A 219 -7.48 3.98 39.80
C LEU A 219 -7.10 3.71 41.25
N TRP A 220 -8.05 3.89 42.18
CA TRP A 220 -7.82 3.57 43.60
C TRP A 220 -7.75 2.07 43.85
N GLU A 221 -8.59 1.26 43.26
CA GLU A 221 -8.53 -0.20 43.33
C GLU A 221 -7.24 -0.76 42.72
N TYR A 222 -6.77 -0.19 41.63
CA TYR A 222 -5.48 -0.52 41.02
C TYR A 222 -4.29 -0.15 41.94
N PHE A 223 -4.37 1.03 42.54
CA PHE A 223 -3.37 1.51 43.51
C PHE A 223 -3.34 0.67 44.81
N THR A 224 -4.50 0.23 45.31
CA THR A 224 -4.61 -0.67 46.45
C THR A 224 -4.10 -2.06 46.14
N ARG A 225 -4.30 -2.58 44.93
CA ARG A 225 -3.70 -3.85 44.48
C ARG A 225 -2.18 -3.77 44.39
N LEU A 226 -1.63 -2.65 43.96
CA LEU A 226 -0.19 -2.44 43.85
C LEU A 226 0.50 -2.15 45.18
N THR A 227 -0.17 -1.51 46.13
CA THR A 227 0.44 -1.04 47.39
C THR A 227 0.03 -1.84 48.62
N GLY A 228 -0.96 -2.75 48.50
CA GLY A 228 -1.43 -3.58 49.61
C GLY A 228 -2.11 -2.81 50.78
N LYS A 229 -2.52 -1.54 50.57
CA LYS A 229 -3.18 -0.73 51.60
C LYS A 229 -4.70 -0.71 51.35
N THR A 230 -5.47 -1.11 52.39
CA THR A 230 -6.91 -1.34 52.36
C THR A 230 -7.75 -0.21 52.96
N ASP A 231 -7.17 0.91 53.35
CA ASP A 231 -7.95 1.98 54.02
C ASP A 231 -8.38 3.04 52.99
N ALA A 232 -9.70 3.14 52.79
CA ALA A 232 -10.29 4.18 51.95
C ALA A 232 -10.32 5.52 52.69
N PRO A 233 -9.90 6.63 52.09
CA PRO A 233 -9.95 7.96 52.72
C PRO A 233 -11.41 8.43 52.92
N SER A 234 -11.67 9.08 54.07
CA SER A 234 -12.95 9.68 54.38
C SER A 234 -13.24 10.90 53.46
N THR A 235 -14.52 11.22 53.31
CA THR A 235 -15.00 12.29 52.39
C THR A 235 -14.39 13.67 52.64
N ASP A 236 -13.83 13.95 53.81
CA ASP A 236 -13.19 15.22 54.15
C ASP A 236 -11.74 15.34 53.71
N GLU A 237 -11.06 14.20 53.51
CA GLU A 237 -9.66 14.18 53.01
C GLU A 237 -9.53 14.38 51.50
N ARG A 238 -10.62 14.25 50.77
CA ARG A 238 -10.65 14.44 49.29
C ARG A 238 -10.48 15.90 48.87
N ARG A 239 -10.65 16.87 49.78
CA ARG A 239 -10.41 18.31 49.49
C ARG A 239 -8.95 18.75 49.69
N GLY A 240 -8.11 17.91 50.28
CA GLY A 240 -6.73 18.24 50.63
C GLY A 240 -5.63 17.68 49.73
N LEU A 241 -6.00 16.98 48.61
CA LEU A 241 -5.02 16.32 47.72
C LEU A 241 -4.37 17.25 46.70
N THR A 242 -4.51 18.56 46.84
CA THR A 242 -3.85 19.57 46.01
C THR A 242 -2.56 20.15 46.61
N GLU A 243 -2.08 19.64 47.74
CA GLU A 243 -0.80 20.09 48.30
C GLU A 243 0.23 18.96 48.48
N THR A 244 1.33 19.16 47.83
CA THR A 244 2.60 18.44 47.80
C THR A 244 3.11 17.92 49.16
N ARG A 245 3.35 16.61 49.22
CA ARG A 245 4.26 16.05 50.27
C ARG A 245 5.29 15.08 49.66
N ARG A 246 6.52 15.57 49.51
CA ARG A 246 7.71 14.74 49.26
C ARG A 246 7.95 13.77 50.41
N VAL A 247 7.97 12.48 50.14
CA VAL A 247 8.55 11.49 51.03
C VAL A 247 9.63 10.69 50.31
N ARG A 248 10.87 10.88 50.75
CA ARG A 248 12.04 10.09 50.38
C ARG A 248 11.90 8.66 50.99
N ARG A 249 12.05 7.64 50.17
CA ARG A 249 12.29 6.28 50.65
C ARG A 249 13.46 5.65 49.90
N THR A 250 14.46 5.31 50.69
CA THR A 250 15.61 4.47 50.35
C THR A 250 15.24 3.00 50.55
N GLY A 251 15.49 2.15 49.56
CA GLY A 251 15.39 0.69 49.66
C GLY A 251 15.96 0.03 48.41
N PRO A 252 16.43 -1.20 48.42
CA PRO A 252 17.65 -1.63 47.77
C PRO A 252 17.50 -1.94 46.28
N SER A 253 18.62 -1.73 45.59
CA SER A 253 18.89 -1.96 44.18
C SER A 253 18.58 -3.39 43.74
N HIS A 254 17.76 -3.52 42.69
CA HIS A 254 17.77 -4.65 41.77
C HIS A 254 18.22 -4.19 40.40
N THR A 255 19.10 -4.95 39.86
CA THR A 255 19.84 -4.84 38.61
C THR A 255 18.96 -4.41 37.44
N ASP A 256 19.46 -3.36 36.81
CA ASP A 256 18.96 -2.79 35.56
C ASP A 256 18.95 -3.86 34.45
N VAL A 257 17.76 -4.15 33.97
CA VAL A 257 17.54 -4.53 32.59
C VAL A 257 17.03 -3.25 31.93
N ASP A 258 17.82 -2.66 31.05
CA ASP A 258 17.48 -1.46 30.32
C ASP A 258 16.21 -1.69 29.49
N GLY A 259 15.07 -1.38 30.09
CA GLY A 259 13.84 -1.09 29.39
C GLY A 259 13.69 0.43 29.39
N PRO A 260 13.08 1.02 28.34
CA PRO A 260 13.03 2.48 28.22
C PRO A 260 12.43 3.12 29.47
N SER A 261 13.00 4.25 29.88
CA SER A 261 12.68 5.11 31.05
C SER A 261 11.20 5.39 31.34
N ARG A 262 10.31 4.96 30.46
CA ARG A 262 8.86 5.20 30.53
C ARG A 262 8.16 4.60 31.75
N ALA A 263 8.65 3.47 32.26
CA ALA A 263 7.93 2.75 33.32
C ALA A 263 8.20 3.27 34.74
N THR A 264 9.27 4.06 34.98
CA THR A 264 9.69 4.51 36.31
C THR A 264 9.32 5.96 36.64
N GLU A 265 9.02 6.82 35.64
CA GLU A 265 8.62 8.21 35.90
C GLU A 265 7.12 8.40 36.15
N SER A 266 6.26 7.49 35.69
CA SER A 266 4.80 7.65 35.75
C SER A 266 4.17 7.46 37.16
N ALA A 267 4.93 7.01 38.15
CA ALA A 267 4.37 6.75 39.48
C ALA A 267 4.28 7.98 40.41
N SER A 268 4.73 9.17 39.98
CA SER A 268 4.79 10.35 40.85
C SER A 268 4.11 11.61 40.34
N SER A 269 3.54 11.63 39.10
CA SER A 269 2.83 12.81 38.60
C SER A 269 1.38 12.46 38.25
N ALA A 270 0.46 13.33 38.66
CA ALA A 270 -0.96 13.22 38.30
C ALA A 270 -1.23 13.68 36.85
N THR A 271 -0.20 14.00 36.08
CA THR A 271 -0.25 14.50 34.72
C THR A 271 0.40 13.54 33.74
N LEU A 272 -0.15 13.50 32.52
CA LEU A 272 0.39 12.70 31.42
C LEU A 272 1.72 13.29 30.93
N THR A 273 2.60 12.44 30.45
CA THR A 273 3.79 12.83 29.70
C THR A 273 3.43 13.19 28.26
N ALA A 274 4.26 13.96 27.57
CA ALA A 274 4.07 14.31 26.16
C ALA A 274 3.95 13.04 25.27
N ALA A 275 4.73 12.00 25.56
CA ALA A 275 4.65 10.73 24.85
C ALA A 275 3.30 10.01 25.06
N GLN A 276 2.76 10.00 26.28
CA GLN A 276 1.43 9.43 26.56
C GLN A 276 0.31 10.22 25.88
N VAL A 277 0.41 11.54 25.88
CA VAL A 277 -0.55 12.41 25.14
C VAL A 277 -0.51 12.09 23.64
N SER A 278 0.68 11.95 23.07
CA SER A 278 0.85 11.60 21.65
C SER A 278 0.30 10.20 21.32
N THR A 279 0.58 9.20 22.18
CA THR A 279 0.05 7.84 22.02
C THR A 279 -1.48 7.79 22.09
N LEU A 280 -2.09 8.47 23.07
CA LEU A 280 -3.54 8.54 23.19
C LEU A 280 -4.18 9.28 21.99
N GLN A 281 -3.57 10.37 21.54
CA GLN A 281 -4.01 11.11 20.36
C GLN A 281 -4.01 10.22 19.11
N TYR A 282 -2.96 9.43 18.92
CA TYR A 282 -2.87 8.47 17.82
C TYR A 282 -4.02 7.47 17.83
N HIS A 283 -4.26 6.79 18.96
CA HIS A 283 -5.35 5.81 19.06
C HIS A 283 -6.75 6.44 18.90
N LEU A 284 -6.95 7.67 19.39
CA LEU A 284 -8.20 8.39 19.17
C LEU A 284 -8.39 8.76 17.69
N ARG A 285 -7.34 9.18 17.00
CA ARG A 285 -7.38 9.43 15.56
C ARG A 285 -7.80 8.18 14.80
N CYS A 286 -7.15 7.05 15.04
CA CYS A 286 -7.50 5.77 14.42
C CYS A 286 -8.97 5.37 14.69
N ALA A 287 -9.46 5.61 15.92
CA ALA A 287 -10.82 5.20 16.33
C ALA A 287 -11.94 6.10 15.77
N PHE A 288 -11.70 7.41 15.63
CA PHE A 288 -12.74 8.39 15.26
C PHE A 288 -12.69 8.83 13.79
N VAL A 289 -11.53 8.82 13.20
CA VAL A 289 -11.30 9.34 11.85
C VAL A 289 -10.82 8.23 10.91
N GLY A 290 -10.00 7.32 11.43
CA GLY A 290 -9.46 6.20 10.68
C GLY A 290 -10.29 4.91 10.80
N TYR A 291 -9.69 3.83 10.38
CA TYR A 291 -10.30 2.50 10.31
C TYR A 291 -10.04 1.63 11.55
N GLY A 292 -9.81 2.24 12.72
CA GLY A 292 -9.63 1.53 13.99
C GLY A 292 -8.42 0.62 14.01
N ALA A 293 -8.61 -0.68 14.27
CA ALA A 293 -7.52 -1.63 14.38
C ALA A 293 -6.75 -1.85 13.06
N ILE A 294 -7.38 -1.67 11.91
CA ILE A 294 -6.74 -1.80 10.60
C ILE A 294 -6.19 -0.47 10.06
N ASP A 295 -6.38 0.62 10.77
CA ASP A 295 -5.95 1.95 10.31
C ASP A 295 -4.47 1.99 9.85
N PRO A 296 -3.49 1.41 10.57
CA PRO A 296 -2.11 1.37 10.09
C PRO A 296 -1.93 0.58 8.81
N ILE A 297 -2.79 -0.42 8.55
CA ILE A 297 -2.73 -1.24 7.34
C ILE A 297 -3.24 -0.43 6.15
N THR A 298 -4.26 0.41 6.35
CA THR A 298 -4.81 1.27 5.28
C THR A 298 -3.84 2.37 4.84
N HIS A 299 -2.83 2.69 5.65
CA HIS A 299 -1.75 3.60 5.28
C HIS A 299 -0.59 2.91 4.54
N ASP A 300 -0.61 1.57 4.45
CA ASP A 300 0.42 0.85 3.70
C ASP A 300 0.09 0.84 2.20
N VAL A 301 0.78 1.67 1.44
CA VAL A 301 0.65 1.78 -0.02
C VAL A 301 1.05 0.50 -0.78
N ARG A 302 1.65 -0.48 -0.09
CA ARG A 302 2.04 -1.79 -0.64
C ARG A 302 0.94 -2.84 -0.51
N VAL A 303 -0.12 -2.55 0.26
CA VAL A 303 -1.27 -3.43 0.44
C VAL A 303 -2.33 -3.10 -0.60
N GLU A 304 -2.73 -4.08 -1.40
CA GLU A 304 -3.76 -3.96 -2.43
C GLU A 304 -5.17 -4.27 -1.85
N ASP A 305 -5.28 -5.37 -1.08
CA ASP A 305 -6.54 -5.80 -0.46
C ASP A 305 -6.36 -6.10 1.04
N ILE A 306 -7.37 -5.79 1.83
CA ILE A 306 -7.48 -6.11 3.26
C ILE A 306 -8.73 -6.93 3.47
N SER A 307 -8.64 -8.11 4.08
CA SER A 307 -9.81 -8.95 4.34
C SER A 307 -9.84 -9.50 5.76
N CYS A 308 -11.05 -9.68 6.29
CA CYS A 308 -11.32 -10.45 7.49
C CYS A 308 -12.44 -11.44 7.17
N ASP A 309 -12.16 -12.73 7.27
CA ASP A 309 -13.03 -13.77 6.73
C ASP A 309 -14.10 -14.26 7.73
N GLY A 310 -14.09 -13.73 8.96
CA GLY A 310 -15.08 -14.10 9.97
C GLY A 310 -14.67 -13.81 11.41
N TYR A 311 -15.49 -14.23 12.34
CA TYR A 311 -15.25 -14.03 13.76
C TYR A 311 -14.06 -14.84 14.27
N GLY A 312 -13.11 -14.15 14.92
CA GLY A 312 -11.93 -14.78 15.52
C GLY A 312 -10.84 -15.13 14.54
N GLU A 313 -11.04 -14.84 13.27
CA GLU A 313 -10.00 -14.98 12.25
C GLU A 313 -9.07 -13.76 12.25
N PRO A 314 -7.79 -13.93 11.88
CA PRO A 314 -6.89 -12.79 11.69
C PRO A 314 -7.31 -12.00 10.44
N VAL A 315 -6.91 -10.74 10.41
CA VAL A 315 -6.98 -9.94 9.18
C VAL A 315 -5.91 -10.44 8.22
N PHE A 316 -6.25 -10.57 6.95
CA PHE A 316 -5.36 -10.92 5.86
C PHE A 316 -5.12 -9.69 4.99
N VAL A 317 -3.93 -9.61 4.41
CA VAL A 317 -3.59 -8.58 3.44
C VAL A 317 -3.03 -9.19 2.16
N HIS A 318 -3.37 -8.60 1.02
CA HIS A 318 -2.69 -8.87 -0.24
C HIS A 318 -1.64 -7.82 -0.47
N HIS A 319 -0.38 -8.21 -0.30
CA HIS A 319 0.77 -7.31 -0.41
C HIS A 319 1.34 -7.39 -1.83
N ALA A 320 1.68 -6.25 -2.43
CA ALA A 320 2.15 -6.16 -3.81
C ALA A 320 3.41 -7.00 -4.11
N GLU A 321 4.30 -7.18 -3.12
CA GLU A 321 5.55 -7.93 -3.26
C GLU A 321 5.45 -9.35 -2.70
N TYR A 322 4.78 -9.52 -1.56
CA TYR A 322 4.76 -10.79 -0.80
C TYR A 322 3.47 -11.60 -1.00
N GLU A 323 2.55 -11.14 -1.84
CA GLU A 323 1.24 -11.76 -2.08
C GLU A 323 0.39 -11.79 -0.78
N GLN A 324 -0.29 -12.89 -0.48
CA GLN A 324 -1.16 -12.99 0.68
C GLN A 324 -0.38 -13.21 1.98
N LEU A 325 -0.61 -12.36 2.98
CA LEU A 325 0.01 -12.40 4.29
C LEU A 325 -1.05 -12.43 5.39
N ILE A 326 -0.71 -13.11 6.49
CA ILE A 326 -1.53 -13.14 7.71
C ILE A 326 -1.01 -12.05 8.65
N THR A 327 -1.92 -11.20 9.16
CA THR A 327 -1.55 -10.13 10.08
C THR A 327 -1.64 -10.56 11.55
N ASN A 328 -1.15 -9.70 12.45
CA ASN A 328 -1.37 -9.83 13.89
C ASN A 328 -2.63 -9.06 14.38
N VAL A 329 -3.46 -8.55 13.47
CA VAL A 329 -4.69 -7.83 13.79
C VAL A 329 -5.86 -8.81 13.82
N HIS A 330 -6.68 -8.72 14.87
CA HIS A 330 -7.88 -9.53 15.08
C HIS A 330 -9.00 -8.62 15.57
N HIS A 331 -10.22 -8.96 15.21
CA HIS A 331 -11.43 -8.35 15.75
C HIS A 331 -12.15 -9.34 16.66
N ASP A 332 -12.65 -8.88 17.78
CA ASP A 332 -13.67 -9.64 18.49
C ASP A 332 -15.03 -9.56 17.76
N ARG A 333 -16.00 -10.36 18.21
CA ARG A 333 -17.28 -10.47 17.52
C ARG A 333 -18.06 -9.14 17.49
N GLU A 334 -18.12 -8.46 18.63
CA GLU A 334 -18.88 -7.20 18.76
C GLU A 334 -18.18 -6.08 17.99
N GLU A 335 -16.86 -6.03 18.10
CA GLU A 335 -16.01 -5.07 17.38
C GLU A 335 -16.16 -5.22 15.85
N LEU A 336 -16.13 -6.46 15.32
CA LEU A 336 -16.28 -6.72 13.89
C LEU A 336 -17.67 -6.34 13.36
N ASP A 337 -18.73 -6.66 14.11
CA ASP A 337 -20.09 -6.27 13.75
C ASP A 337 -20.26 -4.75 13.72
N ASP A 338 -19.73 -4.04 14.71
CA ASP A 338 -19.80 -2.60 14.80
C ASP A 338 -18.91 -1.92 13.74
N PHE A 339 -17.74 -2.49 13.46
CA PHE A 339 -16.85 -2.02 12.41
C PHE A 339 -17.52 -2.06 11.04
N VAL A 340 -18.10 -3.21 10.67
CA VAL A 340 -18.79 -3.37 9.37
C VAL A 340 -20.01 -2.45 9.26
N ARG A 341 -20.79 -2.25 10.36
CA ARG A 341 -21.89 -1.29 10.35
C ARG A 341 -21.42 0.15 10.16
N ARG A 342 -20.30 0.51 10.80
CA ARG A 342 -19.70 1.84 10.68
C ARG A 342 -19.21 2.09 9.25
N LEU A 343 -18.48 1.16 8.66
CA LEU A 343 -18.03 1.28 7.26
C LEU A 343 -19.22 1.46 6.29
N ALA A 344 -20.29 0.69 6.47
CA ALA A 344 -21.48 0.84 5.63
C ALA A 344 -22.12 2.22 5.78
N GLN A 345 -22.18 2.76 7.01
CA GLN A 345 -22.73 4.10 7.28
C GLN A 345 -21.84 5.21 6.69
N GLU A 346 -20.52 5.12 6.83
CA GLU A 346 -19.56 6.09 6.28
C GLU A 346 -19.63 6.14 4.76
N ALA A 347 -19.92 4.99 4.12
CA ALA A 347 -20.16 4.88 2.69
C ALA A 347 -21.61 5.25 2.27
N GLY A 348 -22.43 5.82 3.18
CA GLY A 348 -23.82 6.18 2.89
C GLY A 348 -24.75 5.00 2.63
N SER A 349 -24.33 3.77 2.95
CA SER A 349 -25.08 2.53 2.69
C SER A 349 -25.65 1.92 3.97
N GLY A 350 -26.84 1.30 3.89
CA GLY A 350 -27.45 0.61 5.01
C GLY A 350 -27.19 -0.89 4.97
N ILE A 351 -26.62 -1.44 6.05
CA ILE A 351 -26.47 -2.90 6.24
C ILE A 351 -27.32 -3.38 7.41
N SER A 352 -27.99 -4.52 7.26
CA SER A 352 -28.88 -5.08 8.26
C SER A 352 -29.08 -6.58 8.06
N THR A 353 -29.73 -7.27 8.99
CA THR A 353 -30.09 -8.69 8.84
C THR A 353 -31.02 -8.98 7.65
N ARG A 354 -31.73 -7.98 7.12
CA ARG A 354 -32.55 -8.11 5.89
C ARG A 354 -31.73 -7.87 4.62
N ARG A 355 -30.74 -7.00 4.69
CA ARG A 355 -29.76 -6.73 3.65
C ARG A 355 -28.37 -6.95 4.26
N PRO A 356 -27.94 -8.21 4.37
CA PRO A 356 -26.72 -8.56 5.10
C PRO A 356 -25.45 -8.34 4.29
N GLN A 357 -25.54 -8.02 3.01
CA GLN A 357 -24.41 -7.75 2.13
C GLN A 357 -24.56 -6.38 1.46
N VAL A 358 -23.46 -5.66 1.38
CA VAL A 358 -23.37 -4.33 0.76
C VAL A 358 -21.99 -4.21 0.08
N ASP A 359 -22.02 -3.76 -1.17
CA ASP A 359 -20.84 -3.20 -1.85
C ASP A 359 -20.87 -1.69 -1.66
N ALA A 360 -19.76 -1.11 -1.22
CA ALA A 360 -19.67 0.28 -0.82
C ALA A 360 -18.37 0.91 -1.28
N THR A 361 -18.41 2.20 -1.57
CA THR A 361 -17.20 3.01 -1.77
C THR A 361 -16.98 3.84 -0.50
N LEU A 362 -15.81 3.64 0.12
CA LEU A 362 -15.41 4.35 1.34
C LEU A 362 -15.04 5.81 1.03
N PRO A 363 -14.98 6.69 2.04
CA PRO A 363 -14.66 8.11 1.83
C PRO A 363 -13.29 8.37 1.22
N ASP A 364 -12.34 7.45 1.37
CA ASP A 364 -11.01 7.48 0.77
C ASP A 364 -10.97 6.96 -0.68
N GLY A 365 -12.12 6.57 -1.24
CA GLY A 365 -12.23 5.99 -2.57
C GLY A 365 -12.05 4.46 -2.61
N SER A 366 -11.65 3.82 -1.52
CA SER A 366 -11.49 2.37 -1.43
C SER A 366 -12.83 1.65 -1.60
N ARG A 367 -12.80 0.45 -2.19
CA ARG A 367 -13.97 -0.38 -2.41
C ARG A 367 -14.10 -1.40 -1.29
N ALA A 368 -15.27 -1.46 -0.63
CA ALA A 368 -15.54 -2.41 0.44
C ALA A 368 -16.71 -3.33 0.09
N GLN A 369 -16.49 -4.64 0.17
CA GLN A 369 -17.53 -5.64 0.19
C GLN A 369 -17.75 -6.05 1.64
N LEU A 370 -18.97 -5.83 2.15
CA LEU A 370 -19.31 -6.00 3.55
C LEU A 370 -20.41 -7.05 3.72
N THR A 371 -20.24 -7.96 4.69
CA THR A 371 -21.25 -8.97 5.05
C THR A 371 -21.48 -8.94 6.56
N LEU A 372 -22.74 -8.88 7.01
CA LEU A 372 -23.10 -8.81 8.42
C LEU A 372 -23.74 -10.11 8.92
N GLY A 373 -23.12 -10.73 9.93
CA GLY A 373 -23.65 -11.87 10.67
C GLY A 373 -23.69 -13.18 9.89
N HIS A 374 -24.29 -14.20 10.51
CA HIS A 374 -24.34 -15.56 9.98
C HIS A 374 -25.44 -15.82 8.93
N THR A 375 -26.14 -14.79 8.45
CA THR A 375 -27.30 -15.00 7.56
C THR A 375 -26.90 -15.59 6.21
N VAL A 376 -25.74 -15.19 5.69
CA VAL A 376 -25.24 -15.59 4.37
C VAL A 376 -23.77 -16.07 4.41
N ALA A 377 -23.10 -15.95 5.55
CA ALA A 377 -21.72 -16.39 5.73
C ALA A 377 -21.60 -17.25 7.00
N ASP A 378 -21.09 -18.48 6.86
CA ASP A 378 -21.01 -19.44 7.97
C ASP A 378 -20.06 -18.96 9.09
N HIS A 379 -18.97 -18.25 8.74
CA HIS A 379 -18.01 -17.70 9.70
C HIS A 379 -18.43 -16.37 10.31
N GLY A 380 -19.61 -15.84 9.89
CA GLY A 380 -20.20 -14.61 10.42
C GLY A 380 -19.83 -13.36 9.64
N THR A 381 -19.78 -12.23 10.35
CA THR A 381 -19.42 -10.93 9.75
C THR A 381 -18.05 -10.98 9.13
N ASN A 382 -17.95 -10.45 7.91
CA ASN A 382 -16.69 -10.38 7.16
C ASN A 382 -16.65 -9.11 6.30
N TYR A 383 -15.44 -8.73 5.88
CA TYR A 383 -15.22 -7.64 4.94
C TYR A 383 -14.03 -7.91 4.04
N THR A 384 -14.07 -7.34 2.86
CA THR A 384 -12.92 -7.20 1.96
C THR A 384 -12.86 -5.76 1.50
N ILE A 385 -11.74 -5.08 1.76
CA ILE A 385 -11.49 -3.71 1.33
C ILE A 385 -10.39 -3.74 0.29
N ARG A 386 -10.68 -3.27 -0.90
CA ARG A 386 -9.70 -3.03 -1.95
C ARG A 386 -9.29 -1.57 -1.89
N GLN A 387 -8.04 -1.31 -1.56
CA GLN A 387 -7.53 0.03 -1.37
C GLN A 387 -7.49 0.81 -2.69
N PHE A 388 -7.88 2.07 -2.62
CA PHE A 388 -7.64 3.02 -3.68
C PHE A 388 -6.18 3.46 -3.65
N ALA A 389 -5.51 3.43 -4.81
CA ALA A 389 -4.13 3.89 -4.92
C ALA A 389 -4.11 5.40 -5.19
N ASP A 390 -3.88 6.19 -4.15
CA ASP A 390 -3.82 7.67 -4.24
C ASP A 390 -2.74 8.17 -5.19
N VAL A 391 -1.67 7.38 -5.39
CA VAL A 391 -0.54 7.75 -6.23
C VAL A 391 -0.46 6.83 -7.43
N PRO A 392 -0.89 7.29 -8.61
CA PRO A 392 -0.84 6.46 -9.82
C PRO A 392 0.59 6.17 -10.26
N TYR A 393 0.78 5.00 -10.85
CA TYR A 393 2.04 4.67 -11.52
C TYR A 393 2.16 5.35 -12.88
N THR A 394 3.38 5.73 -13.22
CA THR A 394 3.71 6.42 -14.47
C THR A 394 4.21 5.43 -15.54
N PRO A 395 4.30 5.83 -16.81
CA PRO A 395 5.00 5.06 -17.83
C PRO A 395 6.45 4.73 -17.49
N VAL A 396 7.12 5.57 -16.69
CA VAL A 396 8.51 5.35 -16.23
C VAL A 396 8.57 4.17 -15.24
N ASP A 397 7.57 4.03 -14.39
CA ASP A 397 7.47 2.88 -13.46
C ASP A 397 7.27 1.57 -14.25
N LEU A 398 6.38 1.58 -15.25
CA LEU A 398 6.13 0.41 -16.11
C LEU A 398 7.38 -0.01 -16.89
N LEU A 399 8.20 0.95 -17.32
CA LEU A 399 9.51 0.69 -17.94
C LEU A 399 10.48 0.10 -16.91
N SER A 400 10.53 0.65 -15.71
CA SER A 400 11.42 0.21 -14.64
C SER A 400 11.15 -1.23 -14.21
N TRP A 401 9.86 -1.63 -14.14
CA TRP A 401 9.46 -3.03 -13.92
C TRP A 401 9.72 -3.95 -15.11
N GLY A 402 10.03 -3.39 -16.29
CA GLY A 402 10.12 -4.16 -17.53
C GLY A 402 8.76 -4.67 -18.02
N THR A 403 7.65 -4.03 -17.61
CA THR A 403 6.31 -4.36 -18.12
C THR A 403 6.20 -4.04 -19.60
N PHE A 404 6.83 -2.96 -20.03
CA PHE A 404 6.99 -2.56 -21.43
C PHE A 404 8.46 -2.26 -21.74
N SER A 405 8.82 -2.33 -23.03
CA SER A 405 10.08 -1.79 -23.56
C SER A 405 9.94 -0.31 -23.89
N LEU A 406 11.07 0.39 -24.05
CA LEU A 406 11.11 1.78 -24.54
C LEU A 406 10.43 1.93 -25.91
N ASP A 407 10.60 0.94 -26.79
CA ASP A 407 9.99 0.95 -28.13
C ASP A 407 8.46 0.84 -28.07
N GLN A 408 7.94 -0.06 -27.24
CA GLN A 408 6.51 -0.22 -27.00
C GLN A 408 5.91 1.05 -26.40
N MET A 409 6.58 1.63 -25.41
CA MET A 409 6.08 2.83 -24.74
C MET A 409 6.11 4.05 -25.66
N ALA A 410 7.14 4.23 -26.48
CA ALA A 410 7.21 5.28 -27.50
C ALA A 410 6.15 5.10 -28.60
N PHE A 411 5.86 3.85 -28.97
CA PHE A 411 4.78 3.48 -29.89
C PHE A 411 3.41 3.88 -29.32
N LEU A 412 3.11 3.46 -28.08
CA LEU A 412 1.84 3.76 -27.42
C LEU A 412 1.66 5.27 -27.22
N TRP A 413 2.71 5.98 -26.80
CA TRP A 413 2.67 7.44 -26.72
C TRP A 413 2.27 8.09 -28.05
N LEU A 414 2.88 7.66 -29.15
CA LEU A 414 2.55 8.21 -30.46
C LEU A 414 1.13 7.84 -30.90
N CYS A 415 0.65 6.65 -30.57
CA CYS A 415 -0.74 6.21 -30.81
C CYS A 415 -1.75 7.08 -30.05
N VAL A 416 -1.53 7.30 -28.75
CA VAL A 416 -2.41 8.11 -27.90
C VAL A 416 -2.47 9.55 -28.40
N GLU A 417 -1.35 10.17 -28.71
CA GLU A 417 -1.28 11.55 -29.24
C GLU A 417 -1.92 11.71 -30.63
N ASN A 418 -2.17 10.61 -31.33
CA ASN A 418 -2.79 10.60 -32.67
C ASN A 418 -4.13 9.83 -32.69
N ASP A 419 -4.87 9.91 -31.57
CA ASP A 419 -6.27 9.51 -31.49
C ASP A 419 -6.53 8.04 -31.88
N LYS A 420 -5.62 7.10 -31.52
CA LYS A 420 -5.80 5.68 -31.80
C LYS A 420 -6.48 4.96 -30.65
N ASN A 421 -7.53 4.21 -30.93
CA ASN A 421 -8.30 3.45 -29.95
C ASN A 421 -7.52 2.25 -29.42
N ALA A 422 -7.55 1.99 -28.11
CA ALA A 422 -6.83 0.89 -27.49
C ALA A 422 -7.63 0.15 -26.41
N ILE A 423 -7.44 -1.17 -26.35
CA ILE A 423 -7.93 -2.05 -25.27
C ILE A 423 -6.74 -2.66 -24.55
N PHE A 424 -6.73 -2.57 -23.22
CA PHE A 424 -5.77 -3.26 -22.33
C PHE A 424 -6.47 -4.51 -21.76
N ALA A 425 -6.14 -5.67 -22.31
CA ALA A 425 -6.73 -6.93 -21.88
C ALA A 425 -5.75 -7.78 -21.05
N GLY A 426 -6.29 -8.70 -20.25
CA GLY A 426 -5.51 -9.62 -19.42
C GLY A 426 -6.33 -10.20 -18.28
N GLY A 427 -5.79 -11.20 -17.59
CA GLY A 427 -6.39 -11.81 -16.41
C GLY A 427 -6.46 -10.86 -15.19
N THR A 428 -6.99 -11.38 -14.09
CA THR A 428 -7.04 -10.65 -12.82
C THR A 428 -5.62 -10.32 -12.32
N ALA A 429 -5.44 -9.12 -11.76
CA ALA A 429 -4.17 -8.62 -11.22
C ALA A 429 -2.99 -8.65 -12.23
N SER A 430 -3.27 -8.60 -13.54
CA SER A 430 -2.25 -8.48 -14.59
C SER A 430 -1.76 -7.05 -14.81
N GLY A 431 -2.39 -6.04 -14.17
CA GLY A 431 -2.05 -4.62 -14.29
C GLY A 431 -2.72 -3.90 -15.44
N LYS A 432 -3.93 -4.33 -15.87
CA LYS A 432 -4.70 -3.69 -16.95
C LYS A 432 -4.98 -2.23 -16.65
N THR A 433 -5.66 -1.95 -15.54
CA THR A 433 -6.04 -0.59 -15.11
C THR A 433 -4.81 0.27 -14.84
N THR A 434 -3.76 -0.32 -14.24
CA THR A 434 -2.47 0.36 -14.04
C THR A 434 -1.86 0.81 -15.37
N CYS A 435 -1.90 -0.05 -16.41
CA CYS A 435 -1.41 0.30 -17.73
C CYS A 435 -2.27 1.36 -18.41
N LEU A 436 -3.60 1.22 -18.32
CA LEU A 436 -4.55 2.21 -18.85
C LEU A 436 -4.28 3.58 -18.24
N ASN A 437 -4.17 3.67 -16.92
CA ASN A 437 -3.93 4.91 -16.18
C ASN A 437 -2.58 5.53 -16.58
N ALA A 438 -1.50 4.76 -16.53
CA ALA A 438 -0.18 5.24 -16.94
C ALA A 438 -0.13 5.74 -18.38
N ILE A 439 -0.72 4.99 -19.34
CA ILE A 439 -0.73 5.37 -20.76
C ILE A 439 -1.61 6.60 -21.01
N SER A 440 -2.65 6.82 -20.21
CA SER A 440 -3.52 8.00 -20.32
C SER A 440 -2.79 9.32 -20.00
N LEU A 441 -1.59 9.28 -19.37
CA LEU A 441 -0.71 10.45 -19.25
C LEU A 441 -0.23 11.02 -20.61
N PHE A 442 -0.29 10.23 -21.66
CA PHE A 442 0.04 10.66 -23.01
C PHE A 442 -1.12 11.38 -23.73
N ILE A 443 -2.30 11.50 -23.11
CA ILE A 443 -3.39 12.31 -23.64
C ILE A 443 -2.99 13.79 -23.56
N PRO A 444 -3.13 14.57 -24.64
CA PRO A 444 -2.76 15.99 -24.63
C PRO A 444 -3.49 16.80 -23.57
N SER A 445 -2.79 17.73 -22.90
CA SER A 445 -3.31 18.52 -21.77
C SER A 445 -4.51 19.41 -22.09
N ASN A 446 -4.71 19.75 -23.37
CA ASN A 446 -5.83 20.57 -23.84
C ASN A 446 -7.05 19.74 -24.26
N ALA A 447 -6.94 18.43 -24.31
CA ALA A 447 -8.04 17.55 -24.70
C ALA A 447 -9.12 17.49 -23.61
N LYS A 448 -10.38 17.32 -24.05
CA LYS A 448 -11.48 17.03 -23.13
C LYS A 448 -11.61 15.53 -22.93
N ILE A 449 -11.54 15.11 -21.66
CA ILE A 449 -11.59 13.70 -21.26
C ILE A 449 -12.84 13.45 -20.42
N VAL A 450 -13.47 12.31 -20.62
CA VAL A 450 -14.48 11.76 -19.71
C VAL A 450 -14.05 10.34 -19.33
N SER A 451 -13.88 10.10 -18.04
CA SER A 451 -13.73 8.74 -17.54
C SER A 451 -15.04 8.20 -16.98
N ILE A 452 -15.28 6.90 -17.16
CA ILE A 452 -16.48 6.17 -16.76
C ILE A 452 -16.02 4.90 -16.08
N GLU A 453 -16.37 4.76 -14.81
CA GLU A 453 -15.87 3.66 -13.95
C GLU A 453 -16.94 3.22 -12.95
N ASP A 454 -16.92 1.97 -12.56
CA ASP A 454 -17.69 1.45 -11.41
C ASP A 454 -17.19 2.03 -10.09
N THR A 455 -15.90 2.13 -9.97
CA THR A 455 -15.19 2.75 -8.86
C THR A 455 -14.02 3.50 -9.45
N ARG A 456 -13.71 4.65 -8.94
CA ARG A 456 -12.62 5.48 -9.43
C ARG A 456 -11.28 4.77 -9.23
N GLU A 457 -10.60 4.46 -10.32
CA GLU A 457 -9.24 3.91 -10.36
C GLU A 457 -8.32 4.79 -11.24
N VAL A 458 -8.90 5.58 -12.12
CA VAL A 458 -8.19 6.46 -13.05
C VAL A 458 -7.98 7.83 -12.41
N GLU A 459 -6.74 8.30 -12.41
CA GLU A 459 -6.34 9.63 -12.02
C GLU A 459 -5.59 10.31 -13.15
N LEU A 460 -6.08 11.47 -13.59
CA LEU A 460 -5.55 12.18 -14.74
C LEU A 460 -5.15 13.62 -14.39
N PRO A 461 -3.99 14.10 -14.89
CA PRO A 461 -3.49 15.45 -14.60
C PRO A 461 -4.13 16.54 -15.45
N GLN A 462 -4.97 16.18 -16.44
CA GLN A 462 -5.57 17.14 -17.37
C GLN A 462 -6.71 17.91 -16.71
N ARG A 463 -6.74 19.22 -16.91
CA ARG A 463 -7.76 20.11 -16.31
C ARG A 463 -9.17 19.89 -16.82
N ASN A 464 -9.33 19.50 -18.09
CA ASN A 464 -10.63 19.34 -18.74
C ASN A 464 -11.06 17.87 -18.68
N TRP A 465 -11.03 17.32 -17.48
CA TRP A 465 -11.41 15.94 -17.20
C TRP A 465 -12.67 15.88 -16.35
N ILE A 466 -13.60 15.01 -16.73
CA ILE A 466 -14.81 14.68 -15.98
C ILE A 466 -14.68 13.21 -15.56
N ALA A 467 -14.56 12.96 -14.27
CA ALA A 467 -14.60 11.63 -13.69
C ALA A 467 -16.04 11.27 -13.35
N SER A 468 -16.58 10.23 -14.00
CA SER A 468 -17.93 9.73 -13.78
C SER A 468 -17.88 8.34 -13.17
N VAL A 469 -18.69 8.10 -12.14
CA VAL A 469 -18.77 6.82 -11.44
C VAL A 469 -20.20 6.33 -11.44
N THR A 470 -20.41 5.03 -11.60
CA THR A 470 -21.74 4.41 -11.53
C THR A 470 -22.36 4.58 -10.14
N ARG A 471 -23.67 4.55 -10.10
CA ARG A 471 -24.42 4.62 -8.86
C ARG A 471 -25.39 3.46 -8.75
N PRO A 472 -25.18 2.49 -7.86
CA PRO A 472 -26.12 1.39 -7.66
C PRO A 472 -27.48 1.88 -7.13
N ALA A 473 -28.54 1.14 -7.42
CA ALA A 473 -29.86 1.44 -6.90
C ALA A 473 -29.91 1.32 -5.37
N PHE A 474 -30.55 2.26 -4.69
CA PHE A 474 -30.74 2.22 -3.23
C PHE A 474 -31.74 1.13 -2.78
N ALA A 475 -32.70 0.75 -3.65
CA ALA A 475 -33.64 -0.33 -3.40
C ALA A 475 -33.90 -1.13 -4.69
N PRO A 476 -34.29 -2.41 -4.61
CA PRO A 476 -34.52 -3.27 -5.76
C PRO A 476 -35.56 -2.78 -6.77
N ASP A 477 -36.46 -1.89 -6.33
CA ASP A 477 -37.53 -1.30 -7.14
C ASP A 477 -37.27 0.17 -7.55
N ASP A 478 -36.15 0.75 -7.14
CA ASP A 478 -35.74 2.11 -7.53
C ASP A 478 -35.11 2.07 -8.92
N GLY A 479 -35.79 2.67 -9.89
CA GLY A 479 -35.24 2.89 -11.24
C GLY A 479 -34.15 3.98 -11.32
N ASP A 480 -33.52 4.31 -10.19
CA ASP A 480 -32.56 5.40 -10.04
C ASP A 480 -31.09 4.93 -10.10
N ALA A 481 -30.81 3.68 -10.51
CA ALA A 481 -29.45 3.24 -10.82
C ALA A 481 -28.91 4.02 -12.02
N ILE A 482 -27.65 4.38 -11.98
CA ILE A 482 -26.91 4.94 -13.10
C ILE A 482 -25.79 3.98 -13.41
N ASP A 483 -25.87 3.33 -14.56
CA ASP A 483 -24.87 2.36 -15.02
C ASP A 483 -23.85 2.99 -16.00
N GLU A 484 -22.88 2.20 -16.46
CA GLU A 484 -21.87 2.65 -17.40
C GLU A 484 -22.48 3.05 -18.75
N PHE A 485 -23.57 2.42 -19.16
CA PHE A 485 -24.26 2.76 -20.40
C PHE A 485 -24.87 4.16 -20.33
N ASP A 486 -25.55 4.49 -19.24
CA ASP A 486 -26.13 5.83 -19.00
C ASP A 486 -25.06 6.91 -18.98
N LEU A 487 -23.93 6.63 -18.31
CA LEU A 487 -22.79 7.55 -18.24
C LEU A 487 -22.14 7.75 -19.59
N LEU A 488 -22.03 6.71 -20.42
CA LEU A 488 -21.46 6.79 -21.77
C LEU A 488 -22.38 7.61 -22.70
N GLU A 489 -23.71 7.43 -22.61
CA GLU A 489 -24.66 8.30 -23.33
C GLU A 489 -24.56 9.77 -22.89
N ALA A 490 -24.39 10.02 -21.59
CA ALA A 490 -24.20 11.37 -21.07
C ALA A 490 -22.89 11.99 -21.56
N ALA A 491 -21.80 11.20 -21.59
CA ALA A 491 -20.50 11.63 -22.08
C ALA A 491 -20.56 12.16 -23.52
N LEU A 492 -21.29 11.52 -24.42
CA LEU A 492 -21.44 11.96 -25.79
C LEU A 492 -22.03 13.39 -25.93
N ARG A 493 -22.88 13.79 -24.98
CA ARG A 493 -23.44 15.16 -24.94
C ARG A 493 -22.45 16.20 -24.45
N GLN A 494 -21.34 15.76 -23.82
CA GLN A 494 -20.29 16.62 -23.27
C GLN A 494 -19.18 16.94 -24.27
N ARG A 495 -19.22 16.34 -25.47
CA ARG A 495 -18.24 16.48 -26.55
C ARG A 495 -16.82 16.15 -26.13
N PRO A 496 -16.56 14.96 -25.59
CA PRO A 496 -15.20 14.54 -25.24
C PRO A 496 -14.37 14.30 -26.50
N GLU A 497 -13.07 14.50 -26.41
CA GLU A 497 -12.10 14.03 -27.41
C GLU A 497 -11.67 12.62 -27.07
N TYR A 498 -11.50 12.37 -25.75
CA TYR A 498 -11.12 11.07 -25.21
C TYR A 498 -12.16 10.56 -24.21
N ILE A 499 -12.46 9.28 -24.30
CA ILE A 499 -13.30 8.56 -23.35
C ILE A 499 -12.48 7.41 -22.77
N VAL A 500 -12.38 7.35 -21.43
CA VAL A 500 -11.69 6.30 -20.71
C VAL A 500 -12.73 5.49 -19.95
N VAL A 501 -12.97 4.24 -20.38
CA VAL A 501 -13.87 3.32 -19.67
C VAL A 501 -13.03 2.38 -18.84
N GLY A 502 -13.26 2.37 -17.53
CA GLY A 502 -12.45 1.58 -16.59
C GLY A 502 -12.38 0.11 -16.98
N GLU A 503 -13.52 -0.55 -17.15
CA GLU A 503 -13.61 -1.93 -17.59
C GLU A 503 -14.92 -2.18 -18.38
N VAL A 504 -14.84 -2.86 -19.50
CA VAL A 504 -16.00 -3.33 -20.23
C VAL A 504 -16.36 -4.75 -19.80
N ARG A 505 -17.61 -4.97 -19.40
CA ARG A 505 -18.13 -6.28 -18.94
C ARG A 505 -19.39 -6.74 -19.69
N GLY A 506 -20.21 -5.81 -20.16
CA GLY A 506 -21.54 -6.06 -20.69
C GLY A 506 -21.88 -5.24 -21.95
N GLU A 507 -23.14 -4.82 -22.05
CA GLU A 507 -23.71 -4.15 -23.25
C GLU A 507 -23.07 -2.78 -23.53
N GLU A 508 -22.52 -2.10 -22.53
CA GLU A 508 -21.76 -0.85 -22.65
C GLU A 508 -20.59 -0.97 -23.64
N GLY A 509 -20.01 -2.17 -23.75
CA GLY A 509 -18.95 -2.45 -24.74
C GLY A 509 -19.39 -2.23 -26.19
N ARG A 510 -20.65 -2.51 -26.52
CA ARG A 510 -21.19 -2.22 -27.85
C ARG A 510 -21.29 -0.72 -28.11
N THR A 511 -21.72 0.03 -27.10
CA THR A 511 -21.81 1.49 -27.19
C THR A 511 -20.41 2.12 -27.26
N ALA A 512 -19.41 1.60 -26.54
CA ALA A 512 -18.03 2.04 -26.66
C ALA A 512 -17.51 1.90 -28.10
N PHE A 513 -17.81 0.79 -28.80
CA PHE A 513 -17.44 0.62 -30.21
C PHE A 513 -18.22 1.52 -31.15
N GLN A 514 -19.47 1.84 -30.85
CA GLN A 514 -20.22 2.87 -31.61
C GLN A 514 -19.57 4.24 -31.51
N VAL A 515 -19.11 4.58 -30.29
CA VAL A 515 -18.42 5.83 -29.99
C VAL A 515 -17.08 5.91 -30.71
N MET A 516 -16.27 4.84 -30.70
CA MET A 516 -15.05 4.71 -31.50
C MET A 516 -15.32 4.93 -32.99
N SER A 517 -16.40 4.33 -33.49
CA SER A 517 -16.79 4.46 -34.92
C SER A 517 -17.22 5.88 -35.32
N THR A 518 -17.59 6.72 -34.35
CA THR A 518 -17.98 8.13 -34.59
C THR A 518 -16.84 9.12 -34.41
N GLY A 519 -15.62 8.62 -34.13
CA GLY A 519 -14.40 9.40 -34.08
C GLY A 519 -14.03 9.94 -32.69
N HIS A 520 -14.60 9.38 -31.62
CA HIS A 520 -14.14 9.65 -30.24
C HIS A 520 -13.11 8.62 -29.87
N THR A 521 -11.93 9.07 -29.43
CA THR A 521 -10.87 8.15 -29.00
C THR A 521 -11.24 7.48 -27.69
N THR A 522 -11.20 6.16 -27.66
CA THR A 522 -11.66 5.40 -26.50
C THR A 522 -10.59 4.44 -26.01
N TYR A 523 -10.33 4.46 -24.70
CA TYR A 523 -9.48 3.51 -24.00
C TYR A 523 -10.32 2.74 -23.00
N THR A 524 -10.06 1.43 -22.88
CA THR A 524 -10.76 0.59 -21.90
C THR A 524 -9.90 -0.60 -21.50
N THR A 525 -10.27 -1.22 -20.37
CA THR A 525 -9.74 -2.54 -20.00
C THR A 525 -10.75 -3.64 -20.28
N PHE A 526 -10.24 -4.86 -20.41
CA PHE A 526 -11.07 -6.02 -20.68
C PHE A 526 -10.47 -7.30 -20.08
N HIS A 527 -11.30 -8.17 -19.53
CA HIS A 527 -10.86 -9.47 -19.03
C HIS A 527 -10.78 -10.49 -20.17
N ALA A 528 -9.60 -10.66 -20.76
CA ALA A 528 -9.30 -11.69 -21.75
C ALA A 528 -7.78 -11.93 -21.80
N ASP A 529 -7.36 -13.20 -21.95
CA ASP A 529 -5.95 -13.58 -21.94
C ASP A 529 -5.29 -13.63 -23.32
N SER A 530 -6.06 -13.41 -24.38
CA SER A 530 -5.60 -13.39 -25.76
C SER A 530 -6.45 -12.49 -26.64
N VAL A 531 -5.89 -12.07 -27.79
CA VAL A 531 -6.61 -11.25 -28.79
C VAL A 531 -7.81 -12.00 -29.38
N ASP A 532 -7.67 -13.31 -29.61
CA ASP A 532 -8.77 -14.13 -30.13
C ASP A 532 -9.93 -14.17 -29.13
N GLU A 533 -9.64 -14.20 -27.85
CA GLU A 533 -10.68 -14.14 -26.82
C GLU A 533 -11.34 -12.76 -26.76
N VAL A 534 -10.57 -11.66 -26.89
CA VAL A 534 -11.11 -10.31 -27.01
C VAL A 534 -12.10 -10.25 -28.17
N ILE A 535 -11.67 -10.66 -29.36
CA ILE A 535 -12.51 -10.66 -30.57
C ILE A 535 -13.78 -11.48 -30.33
N ARG A 536 -13.63 -12.73 -29.84
CA ARG A 536 -14.75 -13.63 -29.62
C ARG A 536 -15.79 -13.04 -28.67
N ARG A 537 -15.34 -12.52 -27.49
CA ARG A 537 -16.25 -12.02 -26.46
C ARG A 537 -16.94 -10.72 -26.89
N PHE A 538 -16.25 -9.83 -27.58
CA PHE A 538 -16.88 -8.62 -28.12
C PHE A 538 -17.86 -8.91 -29.24
N THR A 539 -17.63 -9.94 -30.05
CA THR A 539 -18.51 -10.29 -31.20
C THR A 539 -19.66 -11.24 -30.87
N THR A 540 -19.74 -11.69 -29.61
CA THR A 540 -20.82 -12.55 -29.10
C THR A 540 -21.64 -11.86 -28.02
N ASP A 541 -22.83 -12.39 -27.70
CA ASP A 541 -23.65 -11.91 -26.59
C ASP A 541 -22.89 -11.99 -25.25
N PRO A 542 -23.08 -11.01 -24.33
CA PRO A 542 -24.04 -9.89 -24.37
C PRO A 542 -23.58 -8.67 -25.18
N ILE A 543 -22.30 -8.51 -25.46
CA ILE A 543 -21.72 -7.29 -26.10
C ILE A 543 -22.17 -7.17 -27.57
N ASN A 544 -22.02 -8.23 -28.34
CA ASN A 544 -22.53 -8.39 -29.71
C ASN A 544 -22.16 -7.25 -30.69
N VAL A 545 -20.88 -6.88 -30.72
CA VAL A 545 -20.31 -5.93 -31.71
C VAL A 545 -20.15 -6.63 -33.04
N SER A 546 -20.60 -5.98 -34.13
CA SER A 546 -20.37 -6.54 -35.46
C SER A 546 -18.88 -6.56 -35.81
N LYS A 547 -18.40 -7.60 -36.50
CA LYS A 547 -16.98 -7.73 -36.89
C LYS A 547 -16.49 -6.53 -37.76
N SER A 548 -17.38 -5.94 -38.52
CA SER A 548 -17.06 -4.72 -39.27
C SER A 548 -16.87 -3.50 -38.34
N MET A 549 -17.67 -3.38 -37.28
CA MET A 549 -17.54 -2.31 -36.29
C MET A 549 -16.29 -2.52 -35.41
N PHE A 550 -15.90 -3.77 -35.19
CA PHE A 550 -14.71 -4.09 -34.42
C PHE A 550 -13.41 -3.47 -34.99
N THR A 551 -13.38 -3.18 -36.27
CA THR A 551 -12.25 -2.51 -36.94
C THR A 551 -12.13 -1.02 -36.61
N ALA A 552 -13.02 -0.45 -35.80
CA ALA A 552 -12.82 0.87 -35.20
C ALA A 552 -11.73 0.84 -34.08
N LEU A 553 -11.41 -0.32 -33.55
CA LEU A 553 -10.32 -0.53 -32.63
C LEU A 553 -8.99 -0.62 -33.39
N ASP A 554 -7.98 0.14 -32.96
CA ASP A 554 -6.65 0.14 -33.59
C ASP A 554 -5.70 -0.85 -32.92
N VAL A 555 -5.67 -0.91 -31.58
CA VAL A 555 -4.65 -1.62 -30.81
C VAL A 555 -5.25 -2.43 -29.66
N VAL A 556 -4.75 -3.65 -29.47
CA VAL A 556 -5.00 -4.51 -28.30
C VAL A 556 -3.67 -4.79 -27.60
N CYS A 557 -3.59 -4.46 -26.32
CA CYS A 557 -2.45 -4.74 -25.45
C CYS A 557 -2.80 -5.88 -24.50
N ILE A 558 -2.13 -7.02 -24.59
CA ILE A 558 -2.36 -8.17 -23.69
C ILE A 558 -1.39 -8.09 -22.50
N GLN A 559 -1.95 -7.92 -21.30
CA GLN A 559 -1.18 -7.90 -20.05
C GLN A 559 -1.17 -9.28 -19.41
N ARG A 560 0.00 -9.72 -18.96
CA ARG A 560 0.17 -11.03 -18.33
C ARG A 560 0.93 -10.90 -17.00
N SER A 561 0.38 -11.54 -15.95
CA SER A 561 1.09 -11.80 -14.71
C SER A 561 1.70 -13.20 -14.74
N THR A 562 2.98 -13.34 -14.45
CA THR A 562 3.69 -14.63 -14.46
C THR A 562 4.81 -14.63 -13.42
N ARG A 563 5.48 -15.78 -13.24
CA ARG A 563 6.63 -15.89 -12.34
C ARG A 563 7.91 -16.12 -13.14
N LEU A 564 8.90 -15.25 -12.95
CA LEU A 564 10.25 -15.39 -13.49
C LEU A 564 11.25 -15.45 -12.35
N GLY A 565 12.07 -16.51 -12.33
CA GLY A 565 13.04 -16.70 -11.26
C GLY A 565 12.42 -16.76 -9.84
N GLY A 566 11.16 -17.21 -9.72
CA GLY A 566 10.43 -17.30 -8.46
C GLY A 566 9.72 -16.00 -8.03
N ARG A 567 9.93 -14.88 -8.74
CA ARG A 567 9.27 -13.59 -8.47
C ARG A 567 8.11 -13.38 -9.42
N ARG A 568 7.01 -12.82 -8.91
CA ARG A 568 5.88 -12.38 -9.72
C ARG A 568 6.30 -11.17 -10.55
N VAL A 569 6.03 -11.21 -11.84
CA VAL A 569 6.28 -10.11 -12.77
C VAL A 569 5.05 -9.87 -13.64
N ARG A 570 4.86 -8.63 -14.05
CA ARG A 570 3.82 -8.24 -15.01
C ARG A 570 4.51 -7.85 -16.32
N ARG A 571 4.04 -8.38 -17.47
CA ARG A 571 4.61 -8.13 -18.80
C ARG A 571 3.50 -7.86 -19.81
N ASN A 572 3.73 -6.94 -20.70
CA ASN A 572 2.92 -6.82 -21.90
C ASN A 572 3.27 -7.99 -22.84
N ALA A 573 2.37 -8.98 -22.93
CA ALA A 573 2.60 -10.19 -23.70
C ALA A 573 2.59 -9.93 -25.21
N SER A 574 1.72 -9.04 -25.68
CA SER A 574 1.69 -8.57 -27.07
C SER A 574 1.04 -7.20 -27.21
N ILE A 575 1.47 -6.46 -28.21
CA ILE A 575 0.74 -5.34 -28.80
C ILE A 575 0.33 -5.78 -30.18
N THR A 576 -0.98 -5.89 -30.41
CA THR A 576 -1.59 -6.42 -31.63
C THR A 576 -2.45 -5.35 -32.27
N GLU A 577 -2.28 -5.10 -33.55
CA GLU A 577 -3.08 -4.17 -34.34
C GLU A 577 -4.26 -4.90 -35.00
N VAL A 578 -5.44 -4.27 -34.97
CA VAL A 578 -6.61 -4.68 -35.73
C VAL A 578 -6.52 -4.01 -37.10
N THR A 579 -6.37 -4.79 -38.17
CA THR A 579 -6.03 -4.23 -39.48
C THR A 579 -7.24 -4.09 -40.41
N ARG A 580 -8.07 -5.11 -40.50
CA ARG A 580 -9.24 -5.10 -41.38
C ARG A 580 -10.22 -6.23 -41.05
N TYR A 581 -11.43 -6.11 -41.50
CA TYR A 581 -12.41 -7.17 -41.62
C TYR A 581 -12.40 -7.76 -43.03
N ASP A 582 -12.32 -9.07 -43.13
CA ASP A 582 -12.44 -9.83 -44.38
C ASP A 582 -13.88 -10.36 -44.51
N PRO A 583 -14.74 -9.78 -45.32
CA PRO A 583 -16.13 -10.22 -45.49
C PRO A 583 -16.25 -11.57 -46.19
N GLU A 584 -15.24 -12.01 -46.99
CA GLU A 584 -15.30 -13.29 -47.71
C GLU A 584 -15.10 -14.47 -46.73
N ASN A 585 -14.21 -14.32 -45.78
CA ASN A 585 -13.91 -15.34 -44.76
C ASN A 585 -14.63 -15.07 -43.44
N ASP A 586 -15.34 -13.96 -43.33
CA ASP A 586 -15.96 -13.50 -42.07
C ASP A 586 -14.92 -13.43 -40.90
N GLU A 587 -13.73 -12.93 -41.20
CA GLU A 587 -12.62 -12.88 -40.24
C GLU A 587 -12.10 -11.46 -39.98
N ILE A 588 -11.71 -11.15 -38.75
CA ILE A 588 -10.98 -9.96 -38.38
C ILE A 588 -9.48 -10.27 -38.46
N THR A 589 -8.78 -9.56 -39.34
CA THR A 589 -7.35 -9.69 -39.52
C THR A 589 -6.62 -8.87 -38.43
N VAL A 590 -5.78 -9.51 -37.66
CA VAL A 590 -4.93 -8.89 -36.63
C VAL A 590 -3.46 -9.12 -36.92
N LYS A 591 -2.59 -8.29 -36.31
CA LYS A 591 -1.16 -8.35 -36.56
C LYS A 591 -0.39 -8.00 -35.29
N ASP A 592 0.41 -8.93 -34.79
CA ASP A 592 1.30 -8.65 -33.68
C ASP A 592 2.44 -7.73 -34.14
N VAL A 593 2.52 -6.56 -33.51
CA VAL A 593 3.61 -5.61 -33.74
C VAL A 593 4.71 -5.80 -32.72
N TYR A 594 4.34 -6.07 -31.48
CA TYR A 594 5.30 -6.41 -30.43
C TYR A 594 4.85 -7.69 -29.72
N ARG A 595 5.83 -8.48 -29.30
CA ARG A 595 5.62 -9.72 -28.54
C ARG A 595 6.70 -9.89 -27.49
N TRP A 596 6.28 -10.28 -26.28
CA TRP A 596 7.18 -10.67 -25.23
C TRP A 596 7.61 -12.13 -25.33
N ARG A 597 8.91 -12.39 -25.17
CA ARG A 597 9.47 -13.73 -25.13
C ARG A 597 9.84 -14.09 -23.70
N ALA A 598 9.11 -15.04 -23.13
CA ALA A 598 9.27 -15.49 -21.75
C ALA A 598 10.63 -16.19 -21.50
N ASP A 599 11.18 -16.87 -22.52
CA ASP A 599 12.45 -17.59 -22.45
C ASP A 599 13.66 -16.67 -22.28
N ALA A 600 13.56 -15.45 -22.77
CA ALA A 600 14.64 -14.45 -22.76
C ALA A 600 14.30 -13.22 -21.91
N ASP A 601 13.08 -13.14 -21.38
CA ASP A 601 12.50 -11.92 -20.77
C ASP A 601 12.73 -10.66 -21.63
N ALA A 602 12.50 -10.78 -22.93
CA ALA A 602 12.79 -9.75 -23.91
C ALA A 602 11.59 -9.50 -24.83
N PHE A 603 11.50 -8.28 -25.35
CA PHE A 603 10.49 -7.88 -26.33
C PHE A 603 11.06 -7.91 -27.74
N GLU A 604 10.29 -8.45 -28.67
CA GLU A 604 10.62 -8.46 -30.10
C GLU A 604 9.56 -7.73 -30.89
N GLN A 605 9.95 -7.20 -32.06
CA GLN A 605 9.06 -6.59 -33.02
C GLN A 605 8.96 -7.47 -34.26
N PRO A 606 8.01 -8.42 -34.32
CA PRO A 606 7.90 -9.39 -35.41
C PRO A 606 7.43 -8.74 -36.72
N ALA A 607 6.77 -7.58 -36.66
CA ALA A 607 6.24 -6.91 -37.85
C ALA A 607 6.28 -5.39 -37.76
N GLU A 608 6.37 -4.72 -38.92
CA GLU A 608 6.21 -3.26 -39.00
C GLU A 608 4.74 -2.86 -38.68
N SER A 609 4.56 -1.72 -38.01
CA SER A 609 3.25 -1.22 -37.60
C SER A 609 2.45 -0.63 -38.76
N SER A 610 1.21 -1.07 -38.92
CA SER A 610 0.24 -0.52 -39.86
C SER A 610 -0.37 0.79 -39.32
N VAL A 611 -0.53 0.88 -38.00
CA VAL A 611 -1.05 2.06 -37.28
C VAL A 611 -0.07 3.23 -37.43
N LEU A 612 1.24 2.98 -37.22
CA LEU A 612 2.26 4.02 -37.46
C LEU A 612 2.28 4.49 -38.91
N ASP A 613 2.11 3.57 -39.86
CA ASP A 613 2.00 3.92 -41.29
C ASP A 613 0.73 4.73 -41.58
N GLN A 614 -0.37 4.47 -40.89
CA GLN A 614 -1.59 5.25 -40.96
C GLN A 614 -1.35 6.66 -40.40
N ILE A 615 -0.80 6.81 -39.18
CA ILE A 615 -0.43 8.10 -38.60
C ILE A 615 0.49 8.88 -39.53
N ARG A 616 1.50 8.23 -40.09
CA ARG A 616 2.40 8.85 -41.05
C ARG A 616 1.69 9.44 -42.26
N ARG A 617 0.69 8.72 -42.83
CA ARG A 617 -0.11 9.18 -43.95
C ARG A 617 -1.06 10.31 -43.59
N GLU A 618 -1.76 10.19 -42.47
CA GLU A 618 -2.69 11.19 -41.94
C GLU A 618 -1.99 12.52 -41.65
N ARG A 619 -0.79 12.47 -41.09
CA ARG A 619 0.04 13.64 -40.77
C ARG A 619 0.86 14.15 -41.97
N GLY A 620 0.88 13.46 -43.12
CA GLY A 620 1.70 13.80 -44.27
C GLY A 620 3.20 13.72 -43.97
N TRP A 621 3.62 12.81 -43.08
CA TRP A 621 5.01 12.66 -42.67
C TRP A 621 5.82 11.76 -43.62
N SER A 622 7.11 12.08 -43.78
CA SER A 622 8.07 11.12 -44.34
C SER A 622 8.39 10.00 -43.33
N ARG A 623 8.90 8.88 -43.81
CA ARG A 623 9.35 7.78 -42.93
C ARG A 623 10.39 8.27 -41.91
N HIS A 624 11.36 9.06 -42.34
CA HIS A 624 12.36 9.67 -41.49
C HIS A 624 11.75 10.55 -40.39
N ARG A 625 10.69 11.32 -40.68
CA ARG A 625 10.01 12.14 -39.68
C ARG A 625 9.27 11.30 -38.66
N LEU A 626 8.68 10.18 -39.07
CA LEU A 626 8.05 9.23 -38.14
C LEU A 626 9.10 8.60 -37.19
N GLU A 627 10.22 8.13 -37.75
CA GLU A 627 11.34 7.59 -36.96
C GLU A 627 11.87 8.63 -35.96
N THR A 628 12.10 9.85 -36.40
CA THR A 628 12.52 10.97 -35.53
C THR A 628 11.49 11.24 -34.42
N ALA A 629 10.19 11.12 -34.72
CA ALA A 629 9.14 11.30 -33.69
C ALA A 629 9.15 10.20 -32.66
N LEU A 630 9.42 8.97 -33.03
CA LEU A 630 9.61 7.84 -32.10
C LEU A 630 10.89 8.00 -31.28
N ASP A 631 12.01 8.37 -31.93
CA ASP A 631 13.30 8.54 -31.24
C ASP A 631 13.25 9.63 -30.18
N ARG A 632 12.56 10.74 -30.45
CA ARG A 632 12.36 11.81 -29.43
C ARG A 632 11.65 11.28 -28.19
N ARG A 633 10.62 10.45 -28.33
CA ARG A 633 9.90 9.85 -27.22
C ARG A 633 10.76 8.84 -26.46
N ARG A 634 11.53 8.01 -27.16
CA ARG A 634 12.51 7.11 -26.56
C ARG A 634 13.55 7.86 -25.73
N ILE A 635 14.07 8.98 -26.25
CA ILE A 635 15.06 9.81 -25.55
C ILE A 635 14.46 10.38 -24.25
N VAL A 636 13.27 10.96 -24.30
CA VAL A 636 12.63 11.50 -23.09
C VAL A 636 12.38 10.41 -22.07
N LEU A 637 11.79 9.28 -22.47
CA LEU A 637 11.55 8.14 -21.60
C LEU A 637 12.85 7.57 -20.99
N ALA A 638 13.89 7.42 -21.81
CA ALA A 638 15.19 6.94 -21.37
C ALA A 638 15.85 7.91 -20.38
N TYR A 639 15.73 9.21 -20.59
CA TYR A 639 16.26 10.22 -19.67
C TYR A 639 15.56 10.16 -18.31
N LEU A 640 14.21 10.20 -18.27
CA LEU A 640 13.44 10.10 -17.04
C LEU A 640 13.81 8.82 -16.26
N LEU A 641 13.88 7.69 -16.97
CA LEU A 641 14.25 6.41 -16.40
C LEU A 641 15.67 6.40 -15.80
N THR A 642 16.66 6.93 -16.51
CA THR A 642 18.06 6.91 -16.07
C THR A 642 18.34 7.89 -14.94
N ARG A 643 17.59 9.00 -14.88
CA ARG A 643 17.65 9.98 -13.78
C ARG A 643 16.81 9.58 -12.60
N GLY A 644 15.97 8.56 -12.71
CA GLY A 644 15.06 8.13 -11.63
C GLY A 644 13.95 9.16 -11.35
N ILE A 645 13.54 9.94 -12.35
CA ILE A 645 12.44 10.89 -12.23
C ILE A 645 11.14 10.10 -12.35
N THR A 646 10.50 9.85 -11.22
CA THR A 646 9.28 9.04 -11.09
C THR A 646 8.11 9.80 -10.47
N ASP A 647 8.34 11.03 -9.99
CA ASP A 647 7.29 11.94 -9.50
C ASP A 647 6.20 12.11 -10.55
N TYR A 648 4.95 11.82 -10.18
CA TYR A 648 3.82 11.77 -11.11
C TYR A 648 3.63 13.10 -11.86
N ALA A 649 3.65 14.20 -11.13
CA ALA A 649 3.43 15.51 -11.71
C ALA A 649 4.61 15.96 -12.58
N ALA A 650 5.86 15.63 -12.22
CA ALA A 650 7.05 15.94 -13.02
C ALA A 650 7.08 15.14 -14.32
N VAL A 651 6.74 13.83 -14.25
CA VAL A 651 6.63 12.97 -15.43
C VAL A 651 5.53 13.47 -16.38
N ALA A 652 4.34 13.74 -15.84
CA ALA A 652 3.22 14.27 -16.63
C ALA A 652 3.57 15.59 -17.30
N ALA A 653 4.15 16.55 -16.57
CA ALA A 653 4.58 17.83 -17.10
C ALA A 653 5.60 17.67 -18.23
N THR A 654 6.56 16.76 -18.08
CA THR A 654 7.58 16.49 -19.09
C THR A 654 6.96 15.95 -20.39
N PHE A 655 5.97 15.04 -20.28
CA PHE A 655 5.26 14.52 -21.45
C PHE A 655 4.47 15.61 -22.15
N GLN A 656 3.71 16.42 -21.42
CA GLN A 656 2.92 17.51 -21.99
C GLN A 656 3.81 18.57 -22.66
N ALA A 657 4.90 18.96 -22.01
CA ALA A 657 5.89 19.87 -22.58
C ALA A 657 6.53 19.30 -23.85
N THR A 658 6.83 17.99 -23.86
CA THR A 658 7.40 17.30 -25.04
C THR A 658 6.43 17.30 -26.21
N MET A 659 5.13 17.13 -25.99
CA MET A 659 4.12 17.15 -27.04
C MET A 659 3.96 18.56 -27.62
N ARG A 660 4.06 19.60 -26.79
CA ARG A 660 3.92 20.99 -27.20
C ARG A 660 5.19 21.52 -27.87
N ASP A 661 6.34 21.37 -27.26
CA ASP A 661 7.64 21.85 -27.75
C ASP A 661 8.77 20.84 -27.49
N PRO A 662 8.87 19.79 -28.33
CA PRO A 662 9.91 18.78 -28.15
C PRO A 662 11.33 19.33 -28.29
N ALA A 663 11.52 20.47 -28.98
CA ALA A 663 12.85 21.03 -29.18
C ALA A 663 13.42 21.62 -27.86
N THR A 664 12.58 22.32 -27.11
CA THR A 664 12.96 22.90 -25.81
C THR A 664 13.27 21.78 -24.81
N VAL A 665 12.42 20.75 -24.69
CA VAL A 665 12.64 19.64 -23.76
C VAL A 665 13.92 18.88 -24.11
N LEU A 666 14.15 18.54 -25.38
CA LEU A 666 15.39 17.87 -25.79
C LEU A 666 16.64 18.74 -25.59
N SER A 667 16.52 20.07 -25.72
CA SER A 667 17.62 20.99 -25.40
C SER A 667 17.93 20.99 -23.91
N SER A 668 16.90 20.98 -23.04
CA SER A 668 17.07 20.90 -21.60
C SER A 668 17.66 19.55 -21.16
N ILE A 669 17.29 18.46 -21.80
CA ILE A 669 17.92 17.16 -21.62
C ILE A 669 19.41 17.20 -22.03
N ALA A 670 19.71 17.80 -23.19
CA ALA A 670 21.07 17.91 -23.70
C ALA A 670 21.99 18.78 -22.83
N SER A 671 21.44 19.78 -22.18
CA SER A 671 22.17 20.65 -21.24
C SER A 671 22.11 20.20 -19.79
N GLU A 672 21.45 19.05 -19.49
CA GLU A 672 21.24 18.50 -18.13
C GLU A 672 20.51 19.49 -17.19
N THR A 673 19.62 20.34 -17.72
CA THR A 673 18.86 21.35 -16.97
C THR A 673 17.38 21.04 -16.84
N LEU A 674 16.93 19.88 -17.33
CA LEU A 674 15.51 19.51 -17.26
C LEU A 674 15.02 19.44 -15.82
N GLU A 675 15.76 18.86 -14.91
CA GLU A 675 15.41 18.71 -13.48
C GLU A 675 15.19 20.08 -12.82
N GLU A 676 16.03 21.06 -13.12
CA GLU A 676 15.88 22.44 -12.60
C GLU A 676 14.64 23.16 -13.16
N SER A 677 14.12 22.72 -14.30
CA SER A 677 12.97 23.32 -14.97
C SER A 677 11.63 22.65 -14.64
N LEU A 678 11.61 21.52 -13.92
CA LEU A 678 10.39 20.73 -13.67
C LEU A 678 9.28 21.53 -13.00
N ASP A 679 9.57 22.31 -11.96
CA ASP A 679 8.56 23.15 -11.28
C ASP A 679 7.97 24.21 -12.21
N GLY A 680 8.79 24.77 -13.08
CA GLY A 680 8.35 25.68 -14.13
C GLY A 680 7.44 25.00 -15.15
N LEU A 681 7.78 23.77 -15.57
CA LEU A 681 6.98 22.97 -16.48
C LEU A 681 5.63 22.57 -15.86
N ARG A 682 5.61 22.12 -14.59
CA ARG A 682 4.37 21.83 -13.85
C ARG A 682 3.41 23.02 -13.87
N THR A 683 3.93 24.20 -13.60
CA THR A 683 3.15 25.45 -13.62
C THR A 683 2.67 25.81 -15.04
N MET A 684 3.55 25.72 -16.04
CA MET A 684 3.25 26.06 -17.43
C MET A 684 2.23 25.11 -18.06
N GLU A 685 2.34 23.83 -17.80
CA GLU A 685 1.44 22.82 -18.32
C GLU A 685 0.15 22.71 -17.51
N SER A 686 0.07 23.43 -16.39
CA SER A 686 -1.12 23.47 -15.56
C SER A 686 -1.56 22.11 -15.07
N ILE A 687 -0.57 21.32 -14.67
CA ILE A 687 -0.79 20.00 -14.08
C ILE A 687 -1.52 20.16 -12.75
N HIS A 688 -2.70 19.60 -12.67
CA HIS A 688 -3.54 19.59 -11.48
C HIS A 688 -3.71 18.15 -11.01
N VAL A 689 -2.79 17.70 -10.19
CA VAL A 689 -2.97 16.47 -9.41
C VAL A 689 -2.68 16.82 -7.97
N ASP A 690 -3.65 16.57 -7.13
CA ASP A 690 -3.51 16.70 -5.67
C ASP A 690 -3.00 15.36 -5.12
N VAL A 691 -1.76 15.00 -5.50
CA VAL A 691 -1.09 13.83 -4.95
C VAL A 691 -0.50 14.23 -3.62
N ASP A 692 -0.84 13.48 -2.57
CA ASP A 692 -0.22 13.66 -1.26
C ASP A 692 1.28 13.36 -1.37
N ALA A 693 2.10 14.38 -1.10
CA ALA A 693 3.55 14.27 -1.20
C ALA A 693 4.12 13.20 -0.25
N THR A 694 3.45 12.92 0.87
CA THR A 694 3.85 11.89 1.83
C THR A 694 3.54 10.51 1.25
N ALA A 695 2.33 10.31 0.71
CA ALA A 695 1.94 9.07 0.05
C ALA A 695 2.81 8.79 -1.19
N GLU A 696 3.15 9.82 -1.97
CA GLU A 696 4.05 9.69 -3.11
C GLU A 696 5.46 9.27 -2.69
N ALA A 697 6.01 9.85 -1.62
CA ALA A 697 7.32 9.48 -1.09
C ALA A 697 7.35 8.05 -0.54
N MET A 698 6.23 7.54 0.00
CA MET A 698 6.10 6.17 0.51
C MET A 698 5.78 5.15 -0.60
N THR A 699 5.26 5.59 -1.75
CA THR A 699 4.93 4.69 -2.86
C THR A 699 6.21 4.03 -3.40
N PRO A 700 6.30 2.69 -3.37
CA PRO A 700 7.51 2.00 -3.81
C PRO A 700 7.68 2.16 -5.32
N ARG A 701 8.67 2.97 -5.71
CA ARG A 701 9.04 3.12 -7.12
C ARG A 701 10.11 2.08 -7.48
N PRO A 702 9.90 1.31 -8.56
CA PRO A 702 10.84 0.26 -8.92
C PRO A 702 12.15 0.85 -9.44
N SER A 703 13.27 0.30 -8.99
CA SER A 703 14.55 0.58 -9.64
C SER A 703 14.66 -0.23 -10.93
N PRO A 704 15.03 0.37 -12.06
CA PRO A 704 15.16 -0.35 -13.31
C PRO A 704 16.27 -1.41 -13.21
N THR A 705 16.01 -2.58 -13.81
CA THR A 705 17.03 -3.64 -13.93
C THR A 705 18.23 -3.14 -14.74
N GLU A 706 19.40 -3.78 -14.57
CA GLU A 706 20.61 -3.44 -15.32
C GLU A 706 20.36 -3.45 -16.84
N ALA A 707 19.66 -4.47 -17.34
CA ALA A 707 19.31 -4.59 -18.77
C ALA A 707 18.42 -3.42 -19.28
N VAL A 708 17.46 -3.00 -18.49
CA VAL A 708 16.58 -1.85 -18.82
C VAL A 708 17.38 -0.56 -18.82
N ARG A 709 18.24 -0.38 -17.82
CA ARG A 709 19.13 0.79 -17.70
C ARG A 709 20.15 0.85 -18.84
N ASP A 710 20.74 -0.27 -19.21
CA ASP A 710 21.67 -0.35 -20.33
C ASP A 710 21.02 0.01 -21.66
N THR A 711 19.77 -0.45 -21.87
CA THR A 711 18.99 -0.09 -23.06
C THR A 711 18.72 1.41 -23.11
N ALA A 712 18.33 2.01 -21.99
CA ALA A 712 18.08 3.46 -21.89
C ALA A 712 19.37 4.25 -22.14
N ASN A 713 20.48 3.84 -21.53
CA ASN A 713 21.79 4.46 -21.76
C ASN A 713 22.24 4.35 -23.23
N ALA A 714 21.97 3.23 -23.89
CA ALA A 714 22.28 3.06 -25.30
C ALA A 714 21.48 4.02 -26.18
N VAL A 715 20.19 4.27 -25.88
CA VAL A 715 19.36 5.24 -26.56
C VAL A 715 19.92 6.66 -26.39
N LEU A 716 20.29 7.06 -25.17
CA LEU A 716 20.87 8.37 -24.89
C LEU A 716 22.26 8.54 -25.57
N ALA A 717 23.09 7.52 -25.54
CA ALA A 717 24.39 7.53 -26.20
C ALA A 717 24.26 7.67 -27.72
N ALA A 718 23.32 6.97 -28.35
CA ALA A 718 23.02 7.09 -29.77
C ALA A 718 22.56 8.52 -30.18
N ALA A 719 21.90 9.22 -29.25
CA ALA A 719 21.51 10.61 -29.41
C ALA A 719 22.62 11.62 -29.08
N ASN A 720 23.85 11.17 -28.73
CA ASN A 720 24.95 11.97 -28.16
C ASN A 720 24.60 12.72 -26.86
N LEU A 721 23.72 12.13 -26.05
CA LEU A 721 23.20 12.64 -24.80
C LEU A 721 23.62 11.73 -23.65
N SER A 722 24.91 11.35 -23.55
CA SER A 722 25.37 10.54 -22.42
C SER A 722 25.28 11.35 -21.13
N PRO A 723 24.57 10.87 -20.10
CA PRO A 723 24.55 11.54 -18.80
C PRO A 723 25.97 11.60 -18.25
N SER A 724 26.46 12.78 -17.88
CA SER A 724 27.70 12.88 -17.11
C SER A 724 27.47 12.08 -15.83
N ARG A 725 28.45 11.27 -15.47
CA ARG A 725 28.46 10.46 -14.26
C ARG A 725 28.56 11.43 -13.06
N ALA A 726 27.44 12.08 -12.72
CA ALA A 726 27.31 12.75 -11.45
C ALA A 726 27.41 11.64 -10.39
N GLU A 727 28.43 11.75 -9.55
CA GLU A 727 28.61 10.92 -8.37
C GLU A 727 27.27 10.82 -7.66
N ALA A 728 26.82 9.58 -7.47
CA ALA A 728 25.71 9.29 -6.61
C ALA A 728 26.02 9.91 -5.24
N THR A 729 25.55 11.12 -5.02
CA THR A 729 25.40 11.63 -3.68
C THR A 729 24.36 10.73 -3.05
N SER A 730 24.82 9.95 -2.11
CA SER A 730 24.03 9.09 -1.25
C SER A 730 22.85 9.88 -0.69
N HIS A 731 21.71 9.82 -1.36
CA HIS A 731 20.45 9.93 -0.67
C HIS A 731 20.34 8.63 0.09
N THR A 732 20.38 8.72 1.39
CA THR A 732 20.13 7.66 2.34
C THR A 732 18.78 7.07 1.95
N GLU A 733 18.81 5.90 1.33
CA GLU A 733 17.60 5.15 1.01
C GLU A 733 16.94 4.76 2.34
N PRO A 734 15.68 5.10 2.58
CA PRO A 734 14.90 4.38 3.55
C PRO A 734 14.47 3.07 2.88
N GLY A 735 15.16 1.99 3.23
CA GLY A 735 14.85 0.64 2.77
C GLY A 735 15.84 0.06 1.75
N ALA A 736 17.01 -0.35 2.23
CA ALA A 736 17.93 -1.17 1.45
C ALA A 736 17.29 -2.52 1.13
N ARG A 737 17.05 -2.78 -0.16
CA ARG A 737 16.61 -4.07 -0.66
C ARG A 737 17.73 -5.08 -0.53
N TYR A 738 17.57 -6.03 0.37
CA TYR A 738 18.46 -7.18 0.43
C TYR A 738 18.01 -8.25 -0.58
N THR A 739 18.78 -8.38 -1.65
CA THR A 739 18.75 -9.57 -2.49
C THR A 739 19.60 -10.64 -1.81
N THR A 740 19.00 -11.54 -1.07
CA THR A 740 19.67 -12.76 -0.64
C THR A 740 19.80 -13.70 -1.83
N GLY A 741 20.92 -13.62 -2.51
CA GLY A 741 21.37 -14.67 -3.42
C GLY A 741 21.72 -15.93 -2.63
N LEU A 742 20.79 -16.86 -2.51
CA LEU A 742 21.12 -18.23 -2.14
C LEU A 742 21.51 -18.98 -3.42
N ASP A 743 22.79 -19.15 -3.62
CA ASP A 743 23.39 -20.07 -4.59
C ASP A 743 23.44 -21.48 -3.95
N PRO A 744 22.70 -22.48 -4.47
CA PRO A 744 22.79 -23.85 -3.96
C PRO A 744 23.82 -24.66 -4.75
N SER A 745 25.13 -24.39 -4.61
CA SER A 745 26.13 -25.37 -4.97
C SER A 745 27.54 -24.98 -4.49
N SER A 746 27.89 -25.40 -3.29
CA SER A 746 29.28 -25.55 -2.91
C SER A 746 29.49 -26.81 -2.10
N SER A 747 29.87 -27.88 -2.75
CA SER A 747 30.69 -28.95 -2.13
C SER A 747 31.81 -29.29 -3.12
N GLY A 748 33.03 -28.78 -2.82
CA GLY A 748 34.25 -29.24 -3.46
C GLY A 748 34.68 -30.62 -2.91
N PRO A 749 35.84 -31.21 -3.26
CA PRO A 749 37.12 -30.56 -3.48
C PRO A 749 38.01 -31.11 -4.63
N ALA A 750 38.97 -30.28 -5.04
CA ALA A 750 40.37 -30.50 -5.48
C ALA A 750 40.83 -31.62 -6.40
N ARG A 751 41.25 -31.17 -7.61
CA ARG A 751 42.52 -31.42 -8.37
C ARG A 751 42.94 -32.85 -8.76
N PRO A 752 43.82 -33.09 -9.80
CA PRO A 752 44.53 -32.17 -10.70
C PRO A 752 44.56 -32.57 -12.21
N ARG A 753 45.21 -31.72 -12.98
CA ARG A 753 45.61 -31.76 -14.39
C ARG A 753 46.17 -33.10 -14.94
N THR A 754 45.87 -33.42 -16.21
CA THR A 754 46.94 -33.72 -17.23
C THR A 754 46.39 -33.61 -18.66
N ASP A 755 47.29 -33.29 -19.53
CA ASP A 755 47.29 -32.90 -20.92
C ASP A 755 46.73 -33.91 -21.94
N ALA A 756 46.45 -33.36 -23.11
CA ALA A 756 46.79 -33.74 -24.47
C ALA A 756 45.85 -34.62 -25.29
N GLY A 757 45.51 -34.16 -26.47
CA GLY A 757 45.51 -35.01 -27.65
C GLY A 757 44.28 -34.98 -28.54
N ALA A 758 44.34 -34.13 -29.52
CA ALA A 758 43.95 -34.26 -30.94
C ALA A 758 43.07 -35.44 -31.43
N GLY A 759 42.11 -35.14 -32.34
CA GLY A 759 41.68 -36.06 -33.37
C GLY A 759 40.22 -36.00 -33.77
N ALA A 760 39.89 -35.28 -34.83
CA ALA A 760 38.75 -35.55 -35.70
C ALA A 760 39.21 -36.60 -36.77
N PRO A 761 38.39 -37.08 -37.71
CA PRO A 761 36.94 -37.04 -37.98
C PRO A 761 36.33 -38.37 -38.47
N ALA A 762 35.13 -38.32 -39.02
CA ALA A 762 34.48 -39.22 -40.02
C ALA A 762 33.24 -39.95 -39.52
N ASP A 763 32.07 -39.60 -40.03
CA ASP A 763 31.36 -40.09 -41.23
C ASP A 763 30.56 -41.38 -41.05
N VAL A 764 29.39 -41.38 -41.69
CA VAL A 764 28.68 -42.50 -42.33
C VAL A 764 27.32 -42.93 -41.73
N ALA A 765 26.31 -42.63 -42.52
CA ALA A 765 25.19 -43.41 -43.08
C ALA A 765 23.87 -43.59 -42.30
N ARG A 766 22.83 -43.17 -42.98
CA ARG A 766 21.46 -43.71 -42.98
C ARG A 766 21.45 -45.12 -43.57
N PRO A 767 20.40 -45.98 -43.35
CA PRO A 767 19.31 -45.97 -44.31
C PRO A 767 17.87 -46.26 -43.76
N ASP A 768 16.94 -45.82 -44.57
CA ASP A 768 15.61 -46.25 -44.99
C ASP A 768 14.95 -47.54 -44.39
N GLY A 769 13.62 -47.44 -44.35
CA GLY A 769 12.72 -48.58 -44.32
C GLY A 769 11.29 -48.29 -43.93
N THR A 770 10.49 -47.89 -44.90
CA THR A 770 9.07 -48.20 -45.18
C THR A 770 8.44 -49.33 -44.37
N ASP A 771 7.19 -49.12 -43.89
CA ASP A 771 5.99 -49.81 -44.37
C ASP A 771 4.74 -49.40 -43.55
N GLY A 772 3.71 -49.12 -44.28
CA GLY A 772 2.36 -48.82 -43.96
C GLY A 772 1.53 -50.01 -43.48
N ILE A 773 0.36 -49.69 -42.97
CA ILE A 773 -0.90 -50.46 -43.09
C ILE A 773 -2.05 -49.50 -42.69
N GLU A 774 -2.95 -49.28 -43.66
CA GLU A 774 -4.33 -48.85 -43.47
C GLU A 774 -5.09 -49.87 -42.60
N VAL A 775 -6.15 -49.47 -41.93
CA VAL A 775 -7.47 -50.08 -41.97
C VAL A 775 -8.53 -49.16 -41.35
N ASP A 776 -9.61 -49.01 -42.07
CA ASP A 776 -10.93 -48.46 -41.87
C ASP A 776 -11.65 -48.85 -40.57
N GLY A 777 -12.64 -48.06 -40.22
CA GLY A 777 -13.72 -48.45 -39.31
C GLY A 777 -14.66 -47.32 -38.95
N GLU A 778 -15.65 -47.08 -39.80
CA GLU A 778 -16.91 -46.37 -39.52
C GLU A 778 -17.64 -46.92 -38.27
N VAL A 779 -18.45 -46.08 -37.63
CA VAL A 779 -19.91 -46.11 -37.50
C VAL A 779 -20.40 -45.60 -36.14
N ASP A 780 -21.25 -44.57 -36.23
CA ASP A 780 -22.48 -44.23 -35.48
C ASP A 780 -22.58 -44.25 -33.94
N GLY A 781 -23.17 -43.13 -33.48
CA GLY A 781 -23.90 -43.03 -32.23
C GLY A 781 -24.01 -41.60 -31.74
#